data_d57260329d4627e52c8e279ec41fa342
#
_entry.id   d57260329d4627e52c8e279ec41fa342
#
_cell.length_a   1.000
_cell.length_b   1.000
_cell.length_c   1.000
_cell.angle_alpha   90.00
_cell.angle_beta   90.00
_cell.angle_gamma   90.00
#
_symmetry.space_group_name_H-M   'P 1'
#
loop_
_entity.id
_entity.type
_entity.pdbx_description
1 polymer ?
#
loop_
_entity_poly.entity_id
_entity_poly.type
_entity_poly.pdbx_seq_one_letter_code
_entity_poly.pdbx_strand_id
1 'polypeptide(L)'
;MRTTIARRIAACVVVVAAACVAAAATTAAAGVPPGADASIPSGAGYIWDSVAIGGGGFVTAIVPSRSEPGIAYARTDVGGAYRWSAKEGRWTPLLDWVGEDQTGLLGIDGLAIDPDNAAHVWLLAGIAYLNDGRSAILRSTDYGKTFEVIDVTAQFKTHGNGFGRQGGERLAVDPGAGKRLYLGSRRDGLFESGDGGKTWQRNTALPVTATPNDVGLSIVLPDPASVKGGRAQRLFVGVSRYGSVGPNLYRSDDAGATFAPVAGAPAGLMPQRAAFDGAGKLYITYANGAGPHPDKAGLEPVDRGQVWQYDIAGDSWRNVTPVGWTRPFAGVSVDPRNPRRLVVSTINTFIAQGDARGDRIFVSHDAGANWVDVIARGFKRDAAGVPWLEGHAIHWAGSVEFDPLDPRAAWVTSGNGVFRTADIDATPATWTFTVKGLEETVPLGLVSMPGAPLVSAIGDYDGFVHDDPARPGRIHRPEIGTTTGLDAAARRPGSMVRVGDAMLVTRDGGLTWTRTAALQGKRGQVAMASDGATLVHSPQGASVLYRSTDEGASWTRVAGLEGSRLRAVADPVNPKVFYAYDDKALMASLDGGASFQARASLPPGGSRLIRAYPGREGDLWVALRDGGLVRSRDGGASFAPVAGVRYCGAVGFGKAAPGKREPTVYIWGSVGGVRGVYRSLDTGRSWQRINDDAHQYGGPGDGHFIVGDMNRFGVVYMSTAGRGIVYGRPATP
;
A
#
# COMPACT_ATOMS: atom_id res chain seq x y z
N MET A 1 -15.73 -34.04 -34.12
CA MET A 1 -14.71 -33.62 -35.09
C MET A 1 -13.82 -32.63 -34.36
N ARG A 2 -12.80 -33.07 -33.72
CA ARG A 2 -11.38 -33.27 -34.08
C ARG A 2 -10.88 -32.15 -34.99
N THR A 3 -9.96 -31.29 -34.50
CA THR A 3 -8.53 -31.40 -34.77
C THR A 3 -7.70 -30.39 -33.97
N THR A 4 -6.70 -30.95 -33.36
CA THR A 4 -5.48 -30.47 -32.72
C THR A 4 -4.59 -29.63 -33.64
N ILE A 5 -3.90 -28.58 -33.13
CA ILE A 5 -2.58 -28.19 -33.64
C ILE A 5 -1.70 -27.73 -32.45
N ALA A 6 -0.70 -28.53 -32.15
CA ALA A 6 0.48 -28.18 -31.38
C ALA A 6 1.65 -27.93 -32.35
N ARG A 7 2.52 -26.94 -32.04
CA ARG A 7 3.95 -26.86 -32.50
C ARG A 7 4.65 -25.70 -31.77
N ARG A 8 5.59 -26.02 -30.88
CA ARG A 8 7.04 -26.15 -31.05
C ARG A 8 7.75 -24.81 -31.30
N ILE A 9 8.47 -24.34 -30.27
CA ILE A 9 9.62 -23.44 -30.46
C ILE A 9 10.83 -24.10 -29.81
N ALA A 10 11.89 -24.23 -30.60
CA ALA A 10 13.12 -24.88 -30.27
C ALA A 10 14.07 -23.95 -29.47
N ALA A 11 14.84 -24.57 -28.60
CA ALA A 11 15.90 -23.95 -27.83
C ALA A 11 17.14 -23.70 -28.71
N CYS A 12 17.80 -22.56 -28.54
CA CYS A 12 19.21 -22.38 -28.85
C CYS A 12 20.00 -22.14 -27.57
N VAL A 13 20.80 -23.12 -27.19
CA VAL A 13 21.79 -23.04 -26.12
C VAL A 13 23.07 -22.49 -26.74
N VAL A 14 23.60 -21.38 -26.21
CA VAL A 14 24.98 -20.97 -26.41
C VAL A 14 25.67 -21.00 -25.05
N VAL A 15 26.62 -21.92 -24.92
CA VAL A 15 27.51 -22.03 -23.78
C VAL A 15 28.69 -21.08 -24.01
N VAL A 16 28.87 -20.12 -23.11
CA VAL A 16 30.15 -19.38 -22.99
C VAL A 16 30.63 -19.59 -21.55
N ALA A 17 31.71 -20.33 -21.42
CA ALA A 17 32.47 -20.46 -20.20
C ALA A 17 33.32 -19.22 -19.98
N ALA A 18 33.16 -18.52 -18.88
CA ALA A 18 34.10 -17.52 -18.40
C ALA A 18 34.42 -17.79 -16.92
N ALA A 19 35.70 -17.83 -16.63
CA ALA A 19 36.30 -18.14 -15.35
C ALA A 19 35.91 -17.11 -14.28
N CYS A 20 35.42 -17.58 -13.13
CA CYS A 20 35.21 -16.78 -11.95
C CYS A 20 36.51 -16.55 -11.20
N VAL A 21 36.97 -15.30 -11.15
CA VAL A 21 37.87 -14.82 -10.09
C VAL A 21 36.98 -14.29 -8.96
N ALA A 22 36.97 -14.98 -7.83
CA ALA A 22 36.27 -14.55 -6.64
C ALA A 22 37.03 -13.39 -5.99
N ALA A 23 36.52 -12.18 -6.15
CA ALA A 23 36.84 -11.05 -5.28
C ALA A 23 35.77 -10.97 -4.18
N ALA A 24 36.15 -11.35 -2.98
CA ALA A 24 35.31 -11.12 -1.79
C ALA A 24 35.27 -9.62 -1.51
N ALA A 25 34.21 -8.97 -1.94
CA ALA A 25 33.86 -7.62 -1.49
C ALA A 25 33.14 -7.74 -0.14
N THR A 26 33.84 -7.43 0.92
CA THR A 26 33.22 -7.12 2.22
C THR A 26 32.43 -5.84 2.08
N THR A 27 31.12 -5.95 1.82
CA THR A 27 30.20 -4.83 1.96
C THR A 27 30.04 -4.53 3.44
N ALA A 28 30.68 -3.46 3.90
CA ALA A 28 30.33 -2.85 5.17
C ALA A 28 28.83 -2.51 5.14
N ALA A 29 28.07 -3.06 6.07
CA ALA A 29 26.66 -2.69 6.27
C ALA A 29 26.59 -1.19 6.57
N ALA A 30 26.16 -0.39 5.61
CA ALA A 30 25.81 1.00 5.87
C ALA A 30 24.60 0.96 6.80
N GLY A 31 24.77 1.45 8.02
CA GLY A 31 23.69 1.59 8.99
C GLY A 31 22.57 2.44 8.38
N VAL A 32 21.35 1.96 8.46
CA VAL A 32 20.16 2.67 7.98
C VAL A 32 19.96 3.90 8.86
N PRO A 33 19.72 5.10 8.30
CA PRO A 33 19.48 6.30 9.08
C PRO A 33 18.22 6.18 9.97
N PRO A 34 18.14 6.92 11.09
CA PRO A 34 17.01 6.86 11.99
C PRO A 34 15.70 7.20 11.29
N GLY A 35 14.64 6.49 11.64
CA GLY A 35 13.28 6.74 11.16
C GLY A 35 12.89 8.19 11.39
N ALA A 36 12.28 8.81 10.36
CA ALA A 36 12.02 10.23 10.37
C ALA A 36 10.99 10.63 11.42
N ASP A 37 11.37 11.49 12.34
CA ASP A 37 10.43 12.34 13.03
C ASP A 37 10.04 13.49 12.08
N ALA A 38 8.76 13.59 11.73
CA ALA A 38 8.26 14.63 10.82
C ALA A 38 8.54 16.07 11.27
N SER A 39 8.92 16.26 12.54
CA SER A 39 9.32 17.55 13.11
C SER A 39 10.79 17.91 12.87
N ILE A 40 11.63 16.97 12.41
CA ILE A 40 13.06 17.23 12.22
C ILE A 40 13.29 17.83 10.82
N PRO A 41 13.89 19.03 10.70
CA PRO A 41 14.21 19.61 9.41
C PRO A 41 15.17 18.73 8.61
N SER A 42 14.93 18.56 7.31
CA SER A 42 15.86 17.93 6.39
C SER A 42 17.16 18.76 6.28
N GLY A 43 18.23 18.19 5.73
CA GLY A 43 19.51 18.89 5.53
C GLY A 43 19.42 20.22 4.77
N ALA A 44 18.29 20.50 4.08
CA ALA A 44 18.00 21.73 3.37
C ALA A 44 17.00 22.64 4.13
N GLY A 45 16.70 22.37 5.40
CA GLY A 45 15.72 23.14 6.18
C GLY A 45 14.27 22.87 5.74
N TYR A 46 13.96 21.67 5.28
CA TYR A 46 12.60 21.21 4.96
C TYR A 46 12.06 20.29 6.05
N ILE A 47 10.76 20.39 6.28
CA ILE A 47 9.97 19.46 7.10
C ILE A 47 9.09 18.66 6.15
N TRP A 48 9.09 17.33 6.31
CA TRP A 48 8.30 16.41 5.53
C TRP A 48 7.19 15.79 6.36
N ASP A 49 6.00 15.64 5.79
CA ASP A 49 4.83 15.03 6.41
C ASP A 49 3.91 14.45 5.31
N SER A 50 2.82 13.81 5.69
CA SER A 50 1.79 13.31 4.77
C SER A 50 0.64 14.30 4.65
N VAL A 51 0.09 14.41 3.44
CA VAL A 51 -1.22 15.02 3.25
C VAL A 51 -2.24 14.16 3.98
N ALA A 52 -2.89 14.74 5.00
CA ALA A 52 -3.83 14.00 5.82
C ALA A 52 -5.08 13.60 5.00
N ILE A 53 -5.25 12.31 4.81
CA ILE A 53 -6.48 11.70 4.34
C ILE A 53 -7.18 11.04 5.53
N GLY A 54 -6.38 10.45 6.42
CA GLY A 54 -6.81 9.77 7.62
C GLY A 54 -7.12 8.30 7.34
N GLY A 55 -6.10 7.46 7.21
CA GLY A 55 -6.23 6.05 6.88
C GLY A 55 -6.37 5.81 5.38
N GLY A 56 -7.44 5.17 4.96
CA GLY A 56 -7.81 4.98 3.55
C GLY A 56 -7.21 3.75 2.88
N GLY A 57 -6.68 2.77 3.63
CA GLY A 57 -6.14 1.56 3.05
C GLY A 57 -6.16 0.36 3.97
N PHE A 58 -5.70 -0.78 3.44
CA PHE A 58 -5.82 -2.06 4.12
C PHE A 58 -4.71 -2.31 5.12
N VAL A 59 -5.02 -2.09 6.40
CA VAL A 59 -4.18 -2.57 7.51
C VAL A 59 -4.41 -4.06 7.69
N THR A 60 -3.41 -4.86 7.34
CA THR A 60 -3.54 -6.32 7.26
C THR A 60 -3.41 -7.01 8.61
N ALA A 61 -2.68 -6.40 9.56
CA ALA A 61 -2.62 -6.87 10.94
C ALA A 61 -2.24 -5.76 11.91
N ILE A 62 -2.64 -5.97 13.17
CA ILE A 62 -2.20 -5.19 14.32
C ILE A 62 -1.67 -6.14 15.39
N VAL A 63 -0.55 -5.77 16.02
CA VAL A 63 0.08 -6.53 17.11
C VAL A 63 0.33 -5.57 18.28
N PRO A 64 -0.53 -5.58 19.31
CA PRO A 64 -0.29 -4.82 20.54
C PRO A 64 0.88 -5.42 21.34
N SER A 65 1.67 -4.56 21.98
CA SER A 65 2.77 -5.01 22.85
C SER A 65 2.24 -5.73 24.09
N ARG A 66 2.94 -6.80 24.49
CA ARG A 66 2.69 -7.55 25.74
C ARG A 66 3.51 -7.03 26.91
N SER A 67 4.58 -6.29 26.64
CA SER A 67 5.54 -5.81 27.64
C SER A 67 5.40 -4.31 27.97
N GLU A 68 4.80 -3.52 27.06
CA GLU A 68 4.72 -2.06 27.23
C GLU A 68 3.33 -1.54 26.89
N PRO A 69 2.61 -0.92 27.84
CA PRO A 69 1.26 -0.41 27.61
C PRO A 69 1.26 0.77 26.63
N GLY A 70 0.24 0.79 25.75
CA GLY A 70 0.04 1.88 24.81
C GLY A 70 0.96 1.86 23.59
N ILE A 71 1.73 0.77 23.38
CA ILE A 71 2.49 0.51 22.16
C ILE A 71 1.80 -0.60 21.38
N ALA A 72 1.65 -0.39 20.08
CA ALA A 72 1.22 -1.41 19.13
C ALA A 72 1.91 -1.18 17.77
N TYR A 73 2.01 -2.23 16.97
CA TYR A 73 2.52 -2.15 15.62
C TYR A 73 1.46 -2.63 14.63
N ALA A 74 1.43 -2.02 13.46
CA ALA A 74 0.55 -2.40 12.37
C ALA A 74 1.35 -2.61 11.09
N ARG A 75 0.90 -3.56 10.27
CA ARG A 75 1.44 -3.80 8.93
C ARG A 75 0.38 -3.59 7.87
N THR A 76 0.80 -3.09 6.72
CA THR A 76 -0.04 -2.84 5.56
C THR A 76 0.48 -3.60 4.34
N ASP A 77 -0.32 -3.68 3.32
CA ASP A 77 0.04 -4.43 2.11
C ASP A 77 0.91 -3.65 1.12
N VAL A 78 0.88 -2.30 1.13
CA VAL A 78 1.68 -1.44 0.23
C VAL A 78 2.21 -0.16 0.87
N GLY A 79 1.77 0.19 2.09
CA GLY A 79 2.11 1.44 2.79
C GLY A 79 3.16 1.30 3.91
N GLY A 80 3.77 0.13 4.07
CA GLY A 80 4.79 -0.12 5.08
C GLY A 80 4.25 -0.63 6.42
N ALA A 81 4.97 -0.31 7.48
CA ALA A 81 4.60 -0.62 8.85
C ALA A 81 4.53 0.66 9.69
N TYR A 82 3.75 0.60 10.76
CA TYR A 82 3.49 1.73 11.64
C TYR A 82 3.61 1.32 13.11
N ARG A 83 4.02 2.25 13.96
CA ARG A 83 3.99 2.11 15.40
C ARG A 83 2.99 3.08 16.01
N TRP A 84 2.06 2.57 16.81
CA TRP A 84 1.18 3.36 17.66
C TRP A 84 1.86 3.76 18.94
N SER A 85 1.66 5.00 19.36
CA SER A 85 2.01 5.49 20.69
C SER A 85 0.78 6.15 21.34
N ALA A 86 0.26 5.56 22.41
CA ALA A 86 -0.86 6.14 23.15
C ALA A 86 -0.48 7.48 23.77
N LYS A 87 0.79 7.67 24.15
CA LYS A 87 1.33 8.96 24.67
C LYS A 87 1.21 10.07 23.64
N GLU A 88 1.47 9.77 22.37
CA GLU A 88 1.40 10.74 21.26
C GLU A 88 0.02 10.78 20.61
N GLY A 89 -0.81 9.76 20.85
CA GLY A 89 -2.13 9.60 20.24
C GLY A 89 -2.06 9.48 18.72
N ARG A 90 -0.98 8.85 18.19
CA ARG A 90 -0.75 8.73 16.75
C ARG A 90 0.06 7.51 16.34
N TRP A 91 -0.04 7.17 15.08
CA TRP A 91 0.86 6.25 14.39
C TRP A 91 2.09 6.98 13.87
N THR A 92 3.25 6.33 13.95
CA THR A 92 4.50 6.76 13.33
C THR A 92 4.83 5.78 12.20
N PRO A 93 4.97 6.21 10.95
CA PRO A 93 5.47 5.36 9.87
C PRO A 93 6.91 4.97 10.13
N LEU A 94 7.27 3.73 9.79
CA LEU A 94 8.59 3.16 10.12
C LEU A 94 9.51 3.03 8.90
N LEU A 95 8.96 3.14 7.67
CA LEU A 95 9.68 2.79 6.45
C LEU A 95 9.81 3.95 5.45
N ASP A 96 9.67 5.19 5.89
CA ASP A 96 9.78 6.38 5.01
C ASP A 96 11.19 6.56 4.42
N TRP A 97 12.20 5.89 4.96
CA TRP A 97 13.58 5.82 4.46
C TRP A 97 13.77 4.92 3.23
N VAL A 98 12.82 4.07 2.89
CA VAL A 98 12.92 3.12 1.76
C VAL A 98 13.05 3.88 0.45
N GLY A 99 14.12 3.59 -0.30
CA GLY A 99 14.38 4.20 -1.61
C GLY A 99 13.52 3.62 -2.73
N GLU A 100 13.47 4.31 -3.87
CA GLU A 100 12.70 3.89 -5.06
C GLU A 100 13.15 2.52 -5.62
N ASP A 101 14.44 2.21 -5.51
CA ASP A 101 15.00 0.91 -5.89
C ASP A 101 14.64 -0.23 -4.93
N GLN A 102 13.95 0.09 -3.84
CA GLN A 102 13.53 -0.84 -2.80
C GLN A 102 12.03 -0.73 -2.47
N THR A 103 11.25 -0.05 -3.29
CA THR A 103 9.81 0.23 -3.05
C THR A 103 9.02 -1.02 -2.64
N GLY A 104 9.37 -2.20 -3.15
CA GLY A 104 8.77 -3.47 -2.79
C GLY A 104 8.82 -3.79 -1.29
N LEU A 105 9.80 -3.24 -0.54
CA LEU A 105 9.90 -3.43 0.91
C LEU A 105 8.80 -2.71 1.71
N LEU A 106 7.96 -1.90 1.06
CA LEU A 106 6.77 -1.30 1.67
C LEU A 106 5.59 -2.28 1.80
N GLY A 107 5.64 -3.46 1.21
CA GLY A 107 4.64 -4.52 1.43
C GLY A 107 5.07 -5.44 2.56
N ILE A 108 4.31 -5.50 3.66
CA ILE A 108 4.68 -6.26 4.85
C ILE A 108 3.80 -7.51 4.98
N ASP A 109 4.41 -8.68 4.81
CA ASP A 109 3.73 -9.99 4.83
C ASP A 109 3.75 -10.68 6.21
N GLY A 110 4.60 -10.20 7.14
CA GLY A 110 4.66 -10.69 8.51
C GLY A 110 5.27 -9.64 9.44
N LEU A 111 4.81 -9.63 10.70
CA LEU A 111 5.29 -8.73 11.75
C LEU A 111 5.41 -9.52 13.05
N ALA A 112 6.56 -9.41 13.71
CA ALA A 112 6.78 -10.00 15.02
C ALA A 112 7.39 -8.97 15.99
N ILE A 113 6.95 -9.03 17.24
CA ILE A 113 7.47 -8.22 18.35
C ILE A 113 8.03 -9.19 19.40
N ASP A 114 9.16 -8.85 19.98
CA ASP A 114 9.66 -9.55 21.15
C ASP A 114 8.64 -9.43 22.29
N PRO A 115 8.11 -10.55 22.85
CA PRO A 115 7.09 -10.49 23.89
C PRO A 115 7.55 -9.79 25.16
N ASP A 116 8.86 -9.75 25.43
CA ASP A 116 9.45 -9.17 26.62
C ASP A 116 10.00 -7.74 26.39
N ASN A 117 10.11 -7.31 25.13
CA ASN A 117 10.70 -6.00 24.78
C ASN A 117 10.07 -5.39 23.51
N ALA A 118 9.16 -4.45 23.69
CA ALA A 118 8.48 -3.78 22.58
C ALA A 118 9.40 -3.02 21.60
N ALA A 119 10.66 -2.74 22.00
CA ALA A 119 11.64 -2.10 21.12
C ALA A 119 12.18 -3.03 20.03
N HIS A 120 12.07 -4.35 20.22
CA HIS A 120 12.55 -5.33 19.26
C HIS A 120 11.43 -5.76 18.32
N VAL A 121 11.60 -5.44 17.03
CA VAL A 121 10.60 -5.68 15.98
C VAL A 121 11.26 -6.28 14.76
N TRP A 122 10.58 -7.23 14.13
CA TRP A 122 10.95 -7.81 12.85
C TRP A 122 9.80 -7.71 11.87
N LEU A 123 10.12 -7.30 10.64
CA LEU A 123 9.18 -7.21 9.54
C LEU A 123 9.65 -8.13 8.41
N LEU A 124 8.76 -8.94 7.87
CA LEU A 124 8.96 -9.65 6.62
C LEU A 124 8.44 -8.77 5.48
N ALA A 125 9.35 -8.19 4.73
CA ALA A 125 9.07 -7.15 3.74
C ALA A 125 9.35 -7.63 2.31
N GLY A 126 8.45 -7.36 1.37
CA GLY A 126 8.61 -7.64 -0.06
C GLY A 126 7.29 -7.64 -0.82
N ILE A 127 7.30 -7.18 -2.07
CA ILE A 127 6.21 -7.28 -3.04
C ILE A 127 6.73 -7.99 -4.29
N ALA A 128 6.12 -9.13 -4.63
CA ALA A 128 6.65 -10.03 -5.67
C ALA A 128 6.79 -9.41 -7.07
N TYR A 129 5.99 -8.41 -7.41
CA TYR A 129 6.00 -7.74 -8.72
C TYR A 129 6.79 -6.42 -8.74
N LEU A 130 7.44 -6.03 -7.64
CA LEU A 130 8.30 -4.83 -7.56
C LEU A 130 9.74 -5.24 -7.27
N ASN A 131 10.71 -4.49 -7.82
CA ASN A 131 12.15 -4.66 -7.59
C ASN A 131 12.60 -6.12 -7.70
N ASP A 132 12.16 -6.85 -8.74
CA ASP A 132 12.46 -8.28 -9.02
C ASP A 132 12.04 -9.24 -7.89
N GLY A 133 11.06 -8.84 -7.09
CA GLY A 133 10.56 -9.60 -5.93
C GLY A 133 11.56 -9.58 -4.76
N ARG A 134 12.37 -8.54 -4.63
CA ARG A 134 13.26 -8.36 -3.48
C ARG A 134 12.50 -8.54 -2.18
N SER A 135 13.06 -9.35 -1.29
CA SER A 135 12.49 -9.70 0.00
C SER A 135 13.54 -9.55 1.09
N ALA A 136 13.13 -8.97 2.22
CA ALA A 136 14.04 -8.74 3.34
C ALA A 136 13.35 -8.99 4.68
N ILE A 137 14.18 -9.33 5.67
CA ILE A 137 13.84 -9.16 7.09
C ILE A 137 14.36 -7.80 7.51
N LEU A 138 13.47 -6.94 7.96
CA LEU A 138 13.81 -5.65 8.55
C LEU A 138 13.79 -5.82 10.07
N ARG A 139 14.94 -5.71 10.71
CA ARG A 139 15.12 -5.90 12.15
C ARG A 139 15.40 -4.57 12.83
N SER A 140 14.65 -4.26 13.88
CA SER A 140 14.85 -3.08 14.73
C SER A 140 15.04 -3.48 16.19
N THR A 141 15.81 -2.68 16.95
CA THR A 141 16.00 -2.80 18.41
C THR A 141 15.68 -1.49 19.13
N ASP A 142 15.03 -0.55 18.45
CA ASP A 142 14.81 0.82 18.93
C ASP A 142 13.39 1.34 18.57
N TYR A 143 12.38 0.45 18.64
CA TYR A 143 10.98 0.74 18.31
C TYR A 143 10.74 1.06 16.82
N GLY A 144 11.56 0.54 15.91
CA GLY A 144 11.45 0.82 14.48
C GLY A 144 11.97 2.19 14.05
N LYS A 145 12.78 2.86 14.89
CA LYS A 145 13.44 4.11 14.48
C LYS A 145 14.54 3.85 13.46
N THR A 146 15.27 2.74 13.62
CA THR A 146 16.27 2.26 12.67
C THR A 146 16.07 0.78 12.38
N PHE A 147 16.51 0.33 11.20
CA PHE A 147 16.44 -1.07 10.77
C PHE A 147 17.76 -1.58 10.22
N GLU A 148 18.11 -2.79 10.62
CA GLU A 148 19.06 -3.65 9.91
C GLU A 148 18.29 -4.36 8.79
N VAL A 149 18.75 -4.24 7.54
CA VAL A 149 18.11 -4.86 6.37
C VAL A 149 18.85 -6.15 6.03
N ILE A 150 18.20 -7.29 6.22
CA ILE A 150 18.72 -8.61 5.90
C ILE A 150 18.04 -9.10 4.62
N ASP A 151 18.76 -9.09 3.51
CA ASP A 151 18.26 -9.58 2.22
C ASP A 151 18.11 -11.11 2.25
N VAL A 152 16.90 -11.60 2.03
CA VAL A 152 16.57 -13.02 2.02
C VAL A 152 16.10 -13.52 0.63
N THR A 153 16.17 -12.66 -0.38
CA THR A 153 15.62 -12.90 -1.72
C THR A 153 16.10 -14.20 -2.36
N ALA A 154 17.37 -14.60 -2.10
CA ALA A 154 17.95 -15.83 -2.62
C ALA A 154 17.45 -17.09 -1.88
N GLN A 155 16.89 -16.96 -0.68
CA GLN A 155 16.41 -18.07 0.12
C GLN A 155 14.91 -18.29 -0.02
N PHE A 156 14.14 -17.19 0.04
CA PHE A 156 12.70 -17.18 -0.15
C PHE A 156 12.23 -15.79 -0.60
N LYS A 157 11.10 -15.77 -1.29
CA LYS A 157 10.41 -14.54 -1.68
C LYS A 157 9.08 -14.41 -0.95
N THR A 158 8.72 -13.17 -0.64
CA THR A 158 7.46 -12.84 0.00
C THR A 158 6.60 -11.88 -0.82
N HIS A 159 5.35 -11.65 -0.40
CA HIS A 159 4.41 -10.82 -1.13
C HIS A 159 3.39 -10.18 -0.19
N GLY A 160 3.73 -9.02 0.38
CA GLY A 160 2.88 -8.28 1.30
C GLY A 160 1.50 -7.92 0.72
N ASN A 161 1.40 -7.73 -0.59
CA ASN A 161 0.13 -7.47 -1.29
C ASN A 161 -0.45 -8.75 -1.96
N GLY A 162 -0.11 -9.93 -1.46
CA GLY A 162 -0.61 -11.20 -1.98
C GLY A 162 -1.91 -11.68 -1.32
N PHE A 163 -2.51 -12.74 -1.87
CA PHE A 163 -3.60 -13.44 -1.20
C PHE A 163 -3.18 -13.94 0.19
N GLY A 164 -4.13 -13.99 1.14
CA GLY A 164 -3.85 -14.41 2.50
C GLY A 164 -3.03 -13.42 3.33
N ARG A 165 -2.82 -12.19 2.85
CA ARG A 165 -2.03 -11.17 3.55
C ARG A 165 -2.60 -10.73 4.91
N GLN A 166 -3.91 -10.92 5.15
CA GLN A 166 -4.55 -10.67 6.44
C GLN A 166 -4.34 -11.81 7.44
N GLY A 167 -4.00 -13.00 6.94
CA GLY A 167 -3.73 -14.18 7.77
C GLY A 167 -2.43 -14.04 8.55
N GLY A 168 -2.22 -14.91 9.50
CA GLY A 168 -0.95 -14.93 10.18
C GLY A 168 -0.98 -15.04 11.70
N GLU A 169 0.14 -14.73 12.33
CA GLU A 169 1.37 -14.25 11.68
C GLU A 169 2.20 -15.43 11.16
N ARG A 170 2.89 -15.20 10.04
CA ARG A 170 3.83 -16.16 9.48
C ARG A 170 5.27 -15.96 9.96
N LEU A 171 5.54 -14.89 10.67
CA LEU A 171 6.80 -14.57 11.34
C LEU A 171 6.53 -14.53 12.85
N ALA A 172 7.28 -15.29 13.64
CA ALA A 172 7.09 -15.38 15.07
C ALA A 172 8.42 -15.42 15.82
N VAL A 173 8.45 -14.77 17.00
CA VAL A 173 9.55 -14.87 17.97
C VAL A 173 9.28 -16.04 18.91
N ASP A 174 10.30 -16.82 19.23
CA ASP A 174 10.21 -17.88 20.25
C ASP A 174 10.01 -17.24 21.63
N PRO A 175 8.95 -17.60 22.35
CA PRO A 175 8.66 -17.01 23.65
C PRO A 175 9.67 -17.36 24.76
N GLY A 176 10.54 -18.34 24.53
CA GLY A 176 11.60 -18.72 25.49
C GLY A 176 12.97 -18.15 25.14
N ALA A 177 13.15 -17.60 23.95
CA ALA A 177 14.44 -17.10 23.48
C ALA A 177 14.24 -15.98 22.44
N GLY A 178 14.25 -14.74 22.84
CA GLY A 178 14.00 -13.56 21.99
C GLY A 178 14.92 -13.37 20.77
N LYS A 179 15.96 -14.22 20.62
CA LYS A 179 16.81 -14.26 19.41
C LYS A 179 16.42 -15.38 18.43
N ARG A 180 15.50 -16.26 18.81
CA ARG A 180 15.01 -17.32 17.94
C ARG A 180 13.73 -16.89 17.27
N LEU A 181 13.68 -17.07 15.95
CA LEU A 181 12.51 -16.75 15.13
C LEU A 181 12.17 -17.92 14.22
N TYR A 182 10.90 -17.99 13.86
CA TYR A 182 10.34 -18.92 12.89
C TYR A 182 9.61 -18.15 11.81
N LEU A 183 9.71 -18.61 10.55
CA LEU A 183 9.09 -17.98 9.40
C LEU A 183 8.47 -19.02 8.48
N GLY A 184 7.17 -18.91 8.23
CA GLY A 184 6.46 -19.65 7.21
C GLY A 184 6.48 -18.91 5.88
N SER A 185 7.19 -19.45 4.89
CA SER A 185 7.25 -18.82 3.56
C SER A 185 6.04 -19.16 2.70
N ARG A 186 5.89 -18.43 1.62
CA ARG A 186 4.82 -18.66 0.63
C ARG A 186 5.08 -19.88 -0.25
N ARG A 187 6.37 -20.16 -0.58
CA ARG A 187 6.74 -21.20 -1.57
C ARG A 187 7.92 -22.08 -1.18
N ASP A 188 8.61 -21.76 -0.08
CA ASP A 188 9.91 -22.33 0.23
C ASP A 188 9.92 -23.12 1.55
N GLY A 189 8.77 -23.25 2.24
CA GLY A 189 8.60 -23.98 3.49
C GLY A 189 8.88 -23.15 4.74
N LEU A 190 9.23 -23.86 5.83
CA LEU A 190 9.52 -23.28 7.13
C LEU A 190 11.00 -22.90 7.26
N PHE A 191 11.28 -21.74 7.81
CA PHE A 191 12.63 -21.28 8.14
C PHE A 191 12.75 -20.95 9.62
N GLU A 192 13.96 -21.12 10.16
CA GLU A 192 14.33 -20.79 11.53
C GLU A 192 15.56 -19.90 11.55
N SER A 193 15.61 -18.98 12.51
CA SER A 193 16.79 -18.19 12.84
C SER A 193 17.12 -18.37 14.32
N GLY A 194 18.40 -18.51 14.64
CA GLY A 194 18.90 -18.60 16.02
C GLY A 194 19.65 -17.35 16.49
N ASP A 195 19.79 -16.33 15.64
CA ASP A 195 20.66 -15.17 15.83
C ASP A 195 19.93 -13.81 15.70
N GLY A 196 18.61 -13.83 15.94
CA GLY A 196 17.77 -12.64 15.87
C GLY A 196 17.37 -12.23 14.45
N GLY A 197 17.28 -13.20 13.53
CA GLY A 197 16.84 -12.97 12.16
C GLY A 197 17.96 -12.60 11.19
N LYS A 198 19.23 -12.68 11.59
CA LYS A 198 20.37 -12.34 10.72
C LYS A 198 20.66 -13.44 9.71
N THR A 199 20.58 -14.70 10.14
CA THR A 199 20.70 -15.87 9.26
C THR A 199 19.49 -16.78 9.40
N TRP A 200 19.14 -17.45 8.31
CA TRP A 200 17.97 -18.30 8.21
C TRP A 200 18.33 -19.67 7.66
N GLN A 201 17.81 -20.71 8.29
CA GLN A 201 17.97 -22.09 7.86
C GLN A 201 16.60 -22.69 7.58
N ARG A 202 16.48 -23.36 6.44
CA ARG A 202 15.25 -24.08 6.11
C ARG A 202 15.08 -25.29 7.01
N ASN A 203 13.92 -25.43 7.65
CA ASN A 203 13.53 -26.63 8.36
C ASN A 203 12.93 -27.62 7.36
N THR A 204 13.63 -28.74 7.14
CA THR A 204 13.22 -29.78 6.18
C THR A 204 12.35 -30.86 6.81
N ALA A 205 12.14 -30.85 8.13
CA ALA A 205 11.26 -31.80 8.82
C ALA A 205 9.78 -31.54 8.51
N LEU A 206 9.40 -30.28 8.19
CA LEU A 206 8.06 -29.98 7.71
C LEU A 206 7.94 -30.32 6.21
N PRO A 207 7.03 -31.26 5.81
CA PRO A 207 6.98 -31.76 4.43
C PRO A 207 6.30 -30.81 3.44
N VAL A 208 5.89 -29.61 3.84
CA VAL A 208 5.19 -28.63 3.01
C VAL A 208 6.11 -27.47 2.64
N THR A 209 6.19 -27.17 1.37
CA THR A 209 6.98 -26.04 0.86
C THR A 209 6.13 -24.97 0.19
N ALA A 210 5.21 -25.38 -0.68
CA ALA A 210 4.35 -24.49 -1.45
C ALA A 210 2.93 -25.02 -1.54
N THR A 211 2.01 -24.15 -1.92
CA THR A 211 0.61 -24.47 -2.18
C THR A 211 0.16 -23.84 -3.51
N PRO A 212 -0.85 -24.38 -4.22
CA PRO A 212 -1.26 -23.87 -5.52
C PRO A 212 -1.72 -22.42 -5.53
N ASN A 213 -2.25 -21.93 -4.41
CA ASN A 213 -2.71 -20.53 -4.29
C ASN A 213 -1.61 -19.54 -3.86
N ASP A 214 -0.34 -19.97 -3.83
CA ASP A 214 0.82 -19.14 -3.50
C ASP A 214 0.78 -18.49 -2.10
N VAL A 215 0.00 -19.06 -1.18
CA VAL A 215 -0.09 -18.57 0.21
C VAL A 215 0.84 -19.36 1.12
N GLY A 216 0.98 -20.66 0.89
CA GLY A 216 1.92 -21.53 1.58
C GLY A 216 1.63 -21.66 3.08
N LEU A 217 2.66 -21.42 3.90
CA LEU A 217 2.56 -21.48 5.36
C LEU A 217 2.06 -20.13 5.88
N SER A 218 0.77 -20.07 6.25
CA SER A 218 0.10 -18.82 6.64
C SER A 218 0.26 -18.46 8.12
N ILE A 219 0.52 -19.45 8.98
CA ILE A 219 0.65 -19.29 10.44
C ILE A 219 1.88 -20.06 10.91
N VAL A 220 2.69 -19.44 11.77
CA VAL A 220 3.71 -20.12 12.57
C VAL A 220 3.55 -19.66 14.01
N LEU A 221 3.25 -20.60 14.91
CA LEU A 221 2.86 -20.27 16.27
C LEU A 221 3.62 -21.15 17.28
N PRO A 222 4.72 -20.65 17.90
CA PRO A 222 5.38 -21.32 19.02
C PRO A 222 4.53 -21.21 20.29
N ASP A 223 4.32 -22.32 21.00
CA ASP A 223 3.50 -22.39 22.21
C ASP A 223 4.27 -21.93 23.45
N PRO A 224 3.90 -20.80 24.09
CA PRO A 224 4.56 -20.32 25.29
C PRO A 224 4.50 -21.28 26.46
N ALA A 225 3.43 -22.11 26.57
CA ALA A 225 3.28 -23.06 27.64
C ALA A 225 4.22 -24.30 27.51
N SER A 226 4.86 -24.46 26.35
CA SER A 226 5.78 -25.55 26.06
C SER A 226 7.26 -25.19 26.24
N VAL A 227 7.58 -23.98 26.71
CA VAL A 227 8.97 -23.54 26.87
C VAL A 227 9.74 -24.42 27.85
N LYS A 228 10.84 -25.01 27.36
CA LYS A 228 11.79 -25.80 28.14
C LYS A 228 13.20 -25.53 27.64
N GLY A 229 14.13 -25.29 28.58
CA GLY A 229 15.51 -24.96 28.21
C GLY A 229 15.66 -23.68 27.37
N GLY A 230 14.79 -22.71 27.61
CA GLY A 230 14.79 -21.44 26.88
C GLY A 230 14.26 -21.52 25.45
N ARG A 231 13.50 -22.56 25.08
CA ARG A 231 12.93 -22.73 23.72
C ARG A 231 11.54 -23.39 23.80
N ALA A 232 10.61 -22.91 22.99
CA ALA A 232 9.33 -23.56 22.80
C ALA A 232 9.54 -24.97 22.20
N GLN A 233 9.00 -25.97 22.86
CA GLN A 233 9.06 -27.37 22.37
C GLN A 233 7.92 -27.64 21.38
N ARG A 234 6.78 -26.96 21.54
CA ARG A 234 5.62 -27.13 20.68
C ARG A 234 5.50 -25.97 19.68
N LEU A 235 5.36 -26.33 18.40
CA LEU A 235 5.13 -25.42 17.30
C LEU A 235 3.89 -25.87 16.53
N PHE A 236 3.02 -24.93 16.16
CA PHE A 236 1.96 -25.17 15.20
C PHE A 236 2.23 -24.40 13.89
N VAL A 237 1.98 -25.07 12.75
CA VAL A 237 2.16 -24.47 11.43
C VAL A 237 0.88 -24.65 10.61
N GLY A 238 0.23 -23.56 10.28
CA GLY A 238 -0.96 -23.51 9.43
C GLY A 238 -0.61 -23.43 7.95
N VAL A 239 -1.32 -24.18 7.12
CA VAL A 239 -1.10 -24.27 5.67
C VAL A 239 -2.35 -23.89 4.91
N SER A 240 -2.27 -22.89 4.04
CA SER A 240 -3.35 -22.53 3.14
C SER A 240 -3.34 -23.45 1.91
N ARG A 241 -4.35 -24.34 1.81
CA ARG A 241 -4.33 -25.45 0.85
C ARG A 241 -5.38 -25.34 -0.27
N TYR A 242 -5.86 -24.15 -0.57
CA TYR A 242 -6.81 -24.05 -1.67
C TYR A 242 -6.21 -24.63 -2.97
N GLY A 243 -7.02 -25.41 -3.67
CA GLY A 243 -6.57 -26.11 -4.89
C GLY A 243 -5.71 -27.37 -4.66
N SER A 244 -5.51 -27.80 -3.39
CA SER A 244 -4.82 -29.05 -3.06
C SER A 244 -5.48 -29.77 -1.88
N VAL A 245 -5.17 -31.07 -1.75
CA VAL A 245 -5.59 -31.88 -0.61
C VAL A 245 -4.46 -32.07 0.37
N GLY A 246 -4.78 -32.35 1.63
CA GLY A 246 -3.83 -32.65 2.68
C GLY A 246 -4.07 -31.86 3.98
N PRO A 247 -3.28 -32.13 5.04
CA PRO A 247 -3.42 -31.44 6.31
C PRO A 247 -3.20 -29.92 6.18
N ASN A 248 -4.05 -29.14 6.85
CA ASN A 248 -3.93 -27.68 6.90
C ASN A 248 -3.32 -27.19 8.24
N LEU A 249 -3.01 -28.11 9.16
CA LEU A 249 -2.33 -27.83 10.41
C LEU A 249 -1.32 -28.93 10.72
N TYR A 250 -0.11 -28.54 11.10
CA TYR A 250 0.96 -29.40 11.55
C TYR A 250 1.39 -29.01 12.96
N ARG A 251 1.87 -29.97 13.73
CA ARG A 251 2.40 -29.81 15.08
C ARG A 251 3.78 -30.45 15.20
N SER A 252 4.66 -29.80 15.91
CA SER A 252 5.90 -30.34 16.47
C SER A 252 5.80 -30.29 18.00
N ASP A 253 6.36 -31.26 18.69
CA ASP A 253 6.51 -31.30 20.17
C ASP A 253 7.99 -31.42 20.60
N ASP A 254 8.91 -31.31 19.66
CA ASP A 254 10.36 -31.46 19.82
C ASP A 254 11.15 -30.28 19.26
N ALA A 255 10.58 -29.09 19.42
CA ALA A 255 11.17 -27.82 18.99
C ALA A 255 11.45 -27.76 17.48
N GLY A 256 10.60 -28.37 16.64
CA GLY A 256 10.72 -28.36 15.18
C GLY A 256 11.60 -29.47 14.59
N ALA A 257 12.10 -30.41 15.41
CA ALA A 257 12.90 -31.54 14.90
C ALA A 257 12.05 -32.51 14.05
N THR A 258 10.78 -32.68 14.42
CA THR A 258 9.79 -33.43 13.64
C THR A 258 8.46 -32.71 13.58
N PHE A 259 7.67 -32.96 12.53
CA PHE A 259 6.31 -32.43 12.36
C PHE A 259 5.35 -33.55 11.99
N ALA A 260 4.20 -33.59 12.67
CA ALA A 260 3.09 -34.46 12.34
C ALA A 260 1.84 -33.64 11.96
N PRO A 261 0.99 -34.12 11.04
CA PRO A 261 -0.33 -33.54 10.83
C PRO A 261 -1.16 -33.60 12.11
N VAL A 262 -1.90 -32.52 12.42
CA VAL A 262 -2.90 -32.56 13.48
C VAL A 262 -4.16 -33.22 12.94
N ALA A 263 -4.50 -34.41 13.51
CA ALA A 263 -5.65 -35.18 13.07
C ALA A 263 -6.97 -34.45 13.38
N GLY A 264 -7.99 -34.63 12.54
CA GLY A 264 -9.33 -34.03 12.75
C GLY A 264 -9.44 -32.54 12.49
N ALA A 265 -8.40 -31.87 12.02
CA ALA A 265 -8.48 -30.47 11.60
C ALA A 265 -9.53 -30.28 10.47
N PRO A 266 -10.29 -29.18 10.44
CA PRO A 266 -11.37 -28.95 9.47
C PRO A 266 -10.86 -29.05 8.03
N ALA A 267 -11.39 -30.01 7.26
CA ALA A 267 -11.01 -30.21 5.87
C ALA A 267 -11.62 -29.14 4.95
N GLY A 268 -10.89 -28.77 3.89
CA GLY A 268 -11.38 -27.84 2.85
C GLY A 268 -11.49 -26.39 3.33
N LEU A 269 -10.93 -26.05 4.50
CA LEU A 269 -10.85 -24.70 5.03
C LEU A 269 -9.39 -24.28 5.18
N MET A 270 -9.14 -22.97 4.97
CA MET A 270 -7.83 -22.33 5.08
C MET A 270 -7.73 -21.66 6.45
N PRO A 271 -6.73 -22.00 7.30
CA PRO A 271 -6.52 -21.32 8.58
C PRO A 271 -6.14 -19.86 8.32
N GLN A 272 -6.80 -18.95 9.01
CA GLN A 272 -6.59 -17.51 8.89
C GLN A 272 -5.67 -16.99 10.00
N ARG A 273 -6.11 -17.14 11.27
CA ARG A 273 -5.35 -16.77 12.47
C ARG A 273 -5.56 -17.79 13.58
N ALA A 274 -4.64 -17.76 14.54
CA ALA A 274 -4.72 -18.65 15.70
C ALA A 274 -4.23 -17.96 16.97
N ALA A 275 -4.81 -18.35 18.13
CA ALA A 275 -4.43 -17.82 19.42
C ALA A 275 -4.51 -18.91 20.51
N PHE A 276 -3.49 -18.97 21.39
CA PHE A 276 -3.53 -19.80 22.59
C PHE A 276 -4.31 -19.12 23.71
N ASP A 277 -5.01 -19.91 24.53
CA ASP A 277 -5.65 -19.42 25.74
C ASP A 277 -4.74 -19.43 26.99
N GLY A 278 -3.51 -19.95 26.85
CA GLY A 278 -2.60 -20.12 27.97
C GLY A 278 -2.98 -21.26 28.92
N ALA A 279 -4.12 -21.94 28.71
CA ALA A 279 -4.64 -23.03 29.52
C ALA A 279 -4.72 -24.37 28.75
N GLY A 280 -4.00 -24.48 27.63
CA GLY A 280 -3.88 -25.70 26.84
C GLY A 280 -4.85 -25.84 25.69
N LYS A 281 -5.50 -24.75 25.27
CA LYS A 281 -6.34 -24.73 24.09
C LYS A 281 -5.74 -23.80 23.02
N LEU A 282 -5.96 -24.15 21.77
CA LEU A 282 -5.64 -23.35 20.59
C LEU A 282 -6.96 -23.04 19.87
N TYR A 283 -7.25 -21.77 19.65
CA TYR A 283 -8.38 -21.31 18.85
C TYR A 283 -7.89 -20.93 17.46
N ILE A 284 -8.60 -21.37 16.43
CA ILE A 284 -8.25 -21.10 15.03
C ILE A 284 -9.49 -20.65 14.28
N THR A 285 -9.36 -19.56 13.52
CA THR A 285 -10.35 -19.09 12.56
C THR A 285 -10.05 -19.64 11.17
N TYR A 286 -11.11 -19.95 10.44
CA TYR A 286 -11.03 -20.53 9.10
C TYR A 286 -11.93 -19.81 8.11
N ALA A 287 -11.47 -19.78 6.86
CA ALA A 287 -12.26 -19.43 5.68
C ALA A 287 -12.07 -20.47 4.57
N ASN A 288 -12.97 -20.53 3.58
CA ASN A 288 -12.83 -21.46 2.46
C ASN A 288 -11.91 -20.93 1.33
N GLY A 289 -11.23 -19.83 1.54
CA GLY A 289 -10.18 -19.28 0.72
C GLY A 289 -9.22 -18.45 1.56
N ALA A 290 -8.08 -18.05 0.99
CA ALA A 290 -7.06 -17.30 1.71
C ALA A 290 -7.48 -15.85 2.00
N GLY A 291 -8.26 -15.22 1.12
CA GLY A 291 -8.77 -13.85 1.31
C GLY A 291 -7.76 -12.74 1.02
N PRO A 292 -8.13 -11.47 1.32
CA PRO A 292 -9.32 -10.98 2.04
C PRO A 292 -10.63 -10.99 1.21
N HIS A 293 -10.56 -11.14 -0.07
CA HIS A 293 -11.67 -11.22 -1.03
C HIS A 293 -11.48 -12.43 -1.95
N PRO A 294 -12.49 -12.88 -2.70
CA PRO A 294 -12.33 -13.88 -3.74
C PRO A 294 -11.26 -13.47 -4.75
N ASP A 295 -10.59 -14.44 -5.37
CA ASP A 295 -9.65 -14.14 -6.44
C ASP A 295 -10.37 -13.50 -7.65
N LYS A 296 -9.63 -12.79 -8.52
CA LYS A 296 -10.21 -12.07 -9.67
C LYS A 296 -10.87 -13.00 -10.69
N ALA A 297 -10.47 -14.25 -10.74
CA ALA A 297 -11.07 -15.27 -11.60
C ALA A 297 -12.29 -15.94 -10.95
N GLY A 298 -12.59 -15.65 -9.66
CA GLY A 298 -13.66 -16.26 -8.89
C GLY A 298 -13.44 -17.74 -8.57
N LEU A 299 -12.20 -18.20 -8.68
CA LEU A 299 -11.85 -19.61 -8.46
C LEU A 299 -11.69 -19.93 -6.98
N GLU A 300 -11.07 -19.01 -6.20
CA GLU A 300 -10.90 -19.13 -4.76
C GLU A 300 -11.94 -18.27 -4.04
N PRO A 301 -13.00 -18.86 -3.44
CA PRO A 301 -14.05 -18.12 -2.75
C PRO A 301 -13.59 -17.65 -1.37
N VAL A 302 -14.26 -16.64 -0.79
CA VAL A 302 -14.15 -16.24 0.62
C VAL A 302 -15.56 -15.94 1.11
N ASP A 303 -16.38 -16.98 1.26
CA ASP A 303 -17.81 -16.87 1.57
C ASP A 303 -18.29 -17.78 2.71
N ARG A 304 -17.46 -18.74 3.16
CA ARG A 304 -17.74 -19.67 4.26
C ARG A 304 -16.55 -19.80 5.19
N GLY A 305 -16.83 -20.06 6.47
CA GLY A 305 -15.79 -20.27 7.45
C GLY A 305 -16.32 -20.76 8.79
N GLN A 306 -15.40 -21.02 9.71
CA GLN A 306 -15.68 -21.59 11.03
C GLN A 306 -14.65 -21.11 12.05
N VAL A 307 -14.99 -21.26 13.33
CA VAL A 307 -14.08 -21.09 14.48
C VAL A 307 -13.97 -22.43 15.20
N TRP A 308 -12.75 -22.88 15.42
CA TRP A 308 -12.49 -24.15 16.08
C TRP A 308 -11.57 -24.00 17.28
N GLN A 309 -11.86 -24.79 18.32
CA GLN A 309 -11.01 -24.99 19.48
C GLN A 309 -10.33 -26.35 19.36
N TYR A 310 -9.02 -26.40 19.53
CA TYR A 310 -8.23 -27.62 19.64
C TYR A 310 -7.72 -27.77 21.05
N ASP A 311 -8.05 -28.91 21.69
CA ASP A 311 -7.50 -29.32 22.98
C ASP A 311 -6.14 -29.98 22.75
N ILE A 312 -5.08 -29.31 23.19
CA ILE A 312 -3.69 -29.72 22.91
C ILE A 312 -3.35 -31.04 23.65
N ALA A 313 -3.85 -31.21 24.87
CA ALA A 313 -3.58 -32.40 25.69
C ALA A 313 -4.47 -33.59 25.31
N GLY A 314 -5.74 -33.30 25.01
CA GLY A 314 -6.74 -34.32 24.67
C GLY A 314 -6.74 -34.67 23.16
N ASP A 315 -5.92 -34.02 22.35
CA ASP A 315 -5.86 -34.18 20.88
C ASP A 315 -7.26 -34.20 20.23
N SER A 316 -8.11 -33.24 20.60
CA SER A 316 -9.53 -33.23 20.21
C SER A 316 -10.00 -31.87 19.78
N TRP A 317 -10.97 -31.86 18.87
CA TRP A 317 -11.53 -30.64 18.26
C TRP A 317 -12.97 -30.39 18.73
N ARG A 318 -13.28 -29.11 18.95
CA ARG A 318 -14.62 -28.62 19.17
C ARG A 318 -14.92 -27.46 18.22
N ASN A 319 -15.99 -27.57 17.44
CA ASN A 319 -16.48 -26.44 16.66
C ASN A 319 -17.15 -25.45 17.63
N VAL A 320 -16.63 -24.21 17.64
CA VAL A 320 -17.09 -23.12 18.50
C VAL A 320 -17.61 -21.94 17.67
N THR A 321 -17.94 -22.17 16.42
CA THR A 321 -18.49 -21.14 15.52
C THR A 321 -19.77 -20.54 16.15
N PRO A 322 -19.95 -19.20 16.13
CA PRO A 322 -21.20 -18.58 16.56
C PRO A 322 -22.40 -19.22 15.89
N VAL A 323 -23.44 -19.56 16.66
CA VAL A 323 -24.60 -20.31 16.20
C VAL A 323 -25.28 -19.58 15.04
N GLY A 324 -25.58 -20.30 13.97
CA GLY A 324 -26.22 -19.78 12.76
C GLY A 324 -25.27 -19.07 11.79
N TRP A 325 -23.97 -18.99 12.10
CA TRP A 325 -22.99 -18.33 11.20
C TRP A 325 -22.23 -19.35 10.35
N THR A 326 -22.23 -19.08 9.05
CA THR A 326 -21.48 -19.87 8.05
C THR A 326 -20.47 -19.02 7.27
N ARG A 327 -20.44 -17.71 7.54
CA ARG A 327 -19.56 -16.74 6.84
C ARG A 327 -18.11 -16.89 7.26
N PRO A 328 -17.14 -16.42 6.45
CA PRO A 328 -15.71 -16.57 6.73
C PRO A 328 -15.29 -15.78 7.98
N PHE A 329 -14.36 -16.36 8.75
CA PHE A 329 -13.72 -15.73 9.89
C PHE A 329 -12.25 -15.45 9.58
N ALA A 330 -11.69 -14.39 10.20
CA ALA A 330 -10.27 -14.06 10.09
C ALA A 330 -9.61 -13.84 11.44
N GLY A 331 -9.85 -12.74 12.12
CA GLY A 331 -9.21 -12.43 13.41
C GLY A 331 -9.67 -13.33 14.54
N VAL A 332 -8.74 -13.65 15.47
CA VAL A 332 -9.02 -14.29 16.75
C VAL A 332 -8.01 -13.83 17.79
N SER A 333 -8.49 -13.47 18.99
CA SER A 333 -7.66 -13.15 20.13
C SER A 333 -8.30 -13.70 21.42
N VAL A 334 -7.44 -14.06 22.38
CA VAL A 334 -7.84 -14.52 23.71
C VAL A 334 -7.35 -13.52 24.75
N ASP A 335 -8.21 -13.17 25.71
CA ASP A 335 -7.84 -12.31 26.83
C ASP A 335 -6.77 -13.03 27.69
N PRO A 336 -5.54 -12.47 27.79
CA PRO A 336 -4.46 -13.15 28.51
C PRO A 336 -4.72 -13.30 30.02
N ARG A 337 -5.70 -12.58 30.58
CA ARG A 337 -6.11 -12.66 31.99
C ARG A 337 -7.32 -13.57 32.22
N ASN A 338 -8.03 -13.91 31.13
CA ASN A 338 -9.21 -14.76 31.20
C ASN A 338 -9.30 -15.68 29.97
N PRO A 339 -8.79 -16.92 30.06
CA PRO A 339 -8.75 -17.88 28.95
C PRO A 339 -10.13 -18.28 28.40
N ARG A 340 -11.20 -17.91 29.09
CA ARG A 340 -12.58 -18.17 28.63
C ARG A 340 -13.13 -17.01 27.78
N ARG A 341 -12.43 -15.85 27.76
CA ARG A 341 -12.87 -14.67 27.02
C ARG A 341 -12.14 -14.57 25.69
N LEU A 342 -12.93 -14.58 24.61
CA LEU A 342 -12.45 -14.63 23.23
C LEU A 342 -13.07 -13.51 22.41
N VAL A 343 -12.37 -13.04 21.41
CA VAL A 343 -12.90 -12.20 20.35
C VAL A 343 -12.55 -12.78 18.99
N VAL A 344 -13.52 -12.78 18.05
CA VAL A 344 -13.29 -13.15 16.65
C VAL A 344 -13.93 -12.12 15.73
N SER A 345 -13.36 -11.96 14.53
CA SER A 345 -13.94 -11.15 13.45
C SER A 345 -14.25 -12.00 12.22
N THR A 346 -15.30 -11.63 11.50
CA THR A 346 -15.53 -12.14 10.14
C THR A 346 -14.69 -11.37 9.12
N ILE A 347 -14.68 -11.83 7.89
CA ILE A 347 -14.04 -11.15 6.78
C ILE A 347 -14.90 -11.26 5.52
N ASN A 348 -14.92 -10.21 4.69
CA ASN A 348 -15.64 -10.18 3.42
C ASN A 348 -17.16 -10.44 3.54
N THR A 349 -17.80 -10.04 4.63
CA THR A 349 -19.22 -10.37 4.85
C THR A 349 -20.19 -9.27 4.40
N PHE A 350 -19.81 -8.01 4.43
CA PHE A 350 -20.60 -6.84 4.00
C PHE A 350 -22.06 -6.83 4.54
N ILE A 351 -22.22 -7.11 5.84
CA ILE A 351 -23.49 -7.08 6.54
C ILE A 351 -23.73 -5.68 7.11
N ALA A 352 -25.01 -5.31 7.31
CA ALA A 352 -25.37 -3.99 7.83
C ALA A 352 -24.62 -3.66 9.13
N GLN A 353 -24.00 -2.48 9.18
CA GLN A 353 -23.20 -1.95 10.28
C GLN A 353 -23.47 -0.45 10.41
N GLY A 354 -24.57 -0.09 11.07
CA GLY A 354 -25.09 1.27 11.08
C GLY A 354 -25.56 1.72 9.69
N ASP A 355 -25.01 2.85 9.23
CA ASP A 355 -25.23 3.46 7.91
C ASP A 355 -24.43 2.80 6.77
N ALA A 356 -23.59 1.83 7.10
CA ALA A 356 -22.68 1.18 6.16
C ALA A 356 -22.84 -0.36 6.16
N ARG A 357 -21.98 -1.06 5.43
CA ARG A 357 -21.92 -2.53 5.39
C ARG A 357 -20.49 -2.99 5.64
N GLY A 358 -20.33 -3.99 6.52
CA GLY A 358 -19.01 -4.48 6.90
C GLY A 358 -19.04 -5.84 7.56
N ASP A 359 -18.01 -6.13 8.33
CA ASP A 359 -17.81 -7.39 9.02
C ASP A 359 -18.48 -7.41 10.41
N ARG A 360 -18.48 -8.56 11.05
CA ARG A 360 -18.98 -8.78 12.41
C ARG A 360 -17.84 -9.05 13.36
N ILE A 361 -18.04 -8.65 14.60
CA ILE A 361 -17.13 -8.90 15.71
C ILE A 361 -17.94 -9.61 16.78
N PHE A 362 -17.46 -10.78 17.23
CA PHE A 362 -18.11 -11.57 18.25
C PHE A 362 -17.22 -11.70 19.48
N VAL A 363 -17.80 -11.57 20.67
CA VAL A 363 -17.13 -11.82 21.95
C VAL A 363 -17.80 -12.99 22.64
N SER A 364 -17.00 -13.89 23.18
CA SER A 364 -17.42 -14.96 24.08
C SER A 364 -16.80 -14.76 25.46
N HIS A 365 -17.54 -15.13 26.53
CA HIS A 365 -17.08 -15.13 27.90
C HIS A 365 -17.00 -16.55 28.51
N ASP A 366 -17.25 -17.57 27.69
CA ASP A 366 -17.38 -18.97 28.11
C ASP A 366 -16.62 -19.97 27.20
N ALA A 367 -15.48 -19.54 26.70
CA ALA A 367 -14.61 -20.33 25.85
C ALA A 367 -15.26 -20.75 24.51
N GLY A 368 -16.07 -19.87 23.94
CA GLY A 368 -16.73 -20.07 22.65
C GLY A 368 -17.99 -20.93 22.72
N ALA A 369 -18.57 -21.19 23.91
CA ALA A 369 -19.85 -21.86 24.02
C ALA A 369 -21.00 -20.96 23.59
N ASN A 370 -20.95 -19.70 23.95
CA ASN A 370 -21.89 -18.66 23.52
C ASN A 370 -21.14 -17.42 23.03
N TRP A 371 -21.80 -16.70 22.10
CA TRP A 371 -21.22 -15.51 21.47
C TRP A 371 -22.20 -14.34 21.46
N VAL A 372 -21.67 -13.16 21.67
CA VAL A 372 -22.38 -11.89 21.51
C VAL A 372 -21.85 -11.19 20.28
N ASP A 373 -22.71 -10.90 19.31
CA ASP A 373 -22.39 -10.01 18.18
C ASP A 373 -22.32 -8.57 18.69
N VAL A 374 -21.12 -8.03 18.80
CA VAL A 374 -20.83 -6.70 19.35
C VAL A 374 -21.49 -5.60 18.50
N ILE A 375 -21.52 -5.81 17.18
CA ILE A 375 -22.13 -4.85 16.25
C ILE A 375 -23.66 -4.85 16.39
N ALA A 376 -24.27 -6.04 16.43
CA ALA A 376 -25.73 -6.16 16.57
C ALA A 376 -26.23 -5.73 17.97
N ARG A 377 -25.45 -5.97 19.02
CA ARG A 377 -25.76 -5.52 20.39
C ARG A 377 -25.83 -4.00 20.50
N GLY A 378 -25.07 -3.26 19.68
CA GLY A 378 -25.03 -1.81 19.61
C GLY A 378 -23.67 -1.30 19.19
N PHE A 379 -23.64 -0.66 18.03
CA PHE A 379 -22.43 -0.13 17.39
C PHE A 379 -22.48 1.38 17.32
N LYS A 380 -21.45 2.04 17.85
CA LYS A 380 -21.24 3.47 17.69
C LYS A 380 -19.88 3.72 17.05
N ARG A 381 -19.89 4.36 15.89
CA ARG A 381 -18.68 4.77 15.20
C ARG A 381 -18.30 6.19 15.59
N ASP A 382 -17.07 6.38 16.03
CA ASP A 382 -16.45 7.69 16.24
C ASP A 382 -15.41 7.89 15.13
N ALA A 383 -15.68 8.84 14.25
CA ALA A 383 -14.83 9.15 13.10
C ALA A 383 -13.52 9.86 13.49
N ALA A 384 -13.34 10.29 14.73
CA ALA A 384 -12.14 10.98 15.23
C ALA A 384 -11.70 12.17 14.34
N GLY A 385 -12.65 12.90 13.77
CA GLY A 385 -12.42 14.05 12.92
C GLY A 385 -12.11 13.71 11.45
N VAL A 386 -12.34 12.47 11.01
CA VAL A 386 -12.20 12.04 9.60
C VAL A 386 -13.58 12.04 8.92
N PRO A 387 -13.95 13.10 8.16
CA PRO A 387 -15.34 13.28 7.71
C PRO A 387 -15.77 12.28 6.64
N TRP A 388 -14.85 11.74 5.87
CA TRP A 388 -15.16 10.79 4.79
C TRP A 388 -15.55 9.39 5.32
N LEU A 389 -15.37 9.12 6.61
CA LEU A 389 -15.72 7.83 7.20
C LEU A 389 -17.25 7.58 7.25
N GLU A 390 -18.08 8.62 7.05
CA GLU A 390 -19.51 8.47 6.87
C GLU A 390 -19.82 7.53 5.68
N GLY A 391 -20.69 6.54 5.89
CA GLY A 391 -21.00 5.51 4.90
C GLY A 391 -19.96 4.39 4.77
N HIS A 392 -18.84 4.47 5.49
CA HIS A 392 -17.82 3.41 5.54
C HIS A 392 -17.87 2.62 6.85
N ALA A 393 -17.55 1.33 6.78
CA ALA A 393 -17.65 0.38 7.89
C ALA A 393 -16.31 -0.27 8.22
N ILE A 394 -16.27 -1.02 9.32
CA ILE A 394 -15.22 -2.01 9.57
C ILE A 394 -15.45 -3.16 8.58
N HIS A 395 -14.63 -3.26 7.54
CA HIS A 395 -14.67 -4.34 6.55
C HIS A 395 -13.28 -4.89 6.30
N TRP A 396 -13.16 -6.13 5.83
CA TRP A 396 -11.91 -6.87 5.78
C TRP A 396 -11.20 -6.88 7.14
N ALA A 397 -11.97 -7.20 8.19
CA ALA A 397 -11.49 -7.23 9.57
C ALA A 397 -10.54 -8.41 9.80
N GLY A 398 -9.37 -8.37 9.15
CA GLY A 398 -8.38 -9.44 9.10
C GLY A 398 -7.73 -9.76 10.44
N SER A 399 -7.63 -8.78 11.34
CA SER A 399 -7.07 -8.91 12.68
C SER A 399 -7.98 -8.22 13.69
N VAL A 400 -8.31 -8.91 14.77
CA VAL A 400 -8.95 -8.36 15.96
C VAL A 400 -8.18 -8.81 17.18
N GLU A 401 -7.77 -7.85 18.03
CA GLU A 401 -6.89 -8.13 19.17
C GLU A 401 -7.40 -7.46 20.43
N PHE A 402 -7.47 -8.18 21.53
CA PHE A 402 -7.50 -7.54 22.83
C PHE A 402 -6.18 -6.80 23.07
N ASP A 403 -6.24 -5.66 23.77
CA ASP A 403 -5.02 -5.06 24.28
C ASP A 403 -4.52 -5.95 25.45
N PRO A 404 -3.33 -6.56 25.38
CA PRO A 404 -2.90 -7.51 26.41
C PRO A 404 -2.75 -6.89 27.80
N LEU A 405 -2.55 -5.57 27.86
CA LEU A 405 -2.33 -4.83 29.11
C LEU A 405 -3.58 -4.09 29.59
N ASP A 406 -4.58 -3.89 28.70
CA ASP A 406 -5.94 -3.40 29.02
C ASP A 406 -7.00 -4.25 28.28
N PRO A 407 -7.37 -5.42 28.79
CA PRO A 407 -8.24 -6.36 28.06
C PRO A 407 -9.68 -5.87 27.83
N ARG A 408 -10.12 -4.77 28.44
CA ARG A 408 -11.38 -4.12 28.03
C ARG A 408 -11.28 -3.51 26.66
N ALA A 409 -10.09 -2.99 26.33
CA ALA A 409 -9.84 -2.40 25.03
C ALA A 409 -9.60 -3.48 23.97
N ALA A 410 -10.05 -3.18 22.75
CA ALA A 410 -9.78 -4.02 21.60
C ALA A 410 -9.48 -3.19 20.36
N TRP A 411 -8.66 -3.76 19.51
CA TRP A 411 -8.28 -3.24 18.20
C TRP A 411 -8.89 -4.09 17.10
N VAL A 412 -9.27 -3.48 15.98
CA VAL A 412 -9.63 -4.19 14.76
C VAL A 412 -9.08 -3.47 13.54
N THR A 413 -8.49 -4.23 12.63
CA THR A 413 -8.06 -3.72 11.32
C THR A 413 -9.20 -3.66 10.35
N SER A 414 -9.07 -2.82 9.32
CA SER A 414 -10.06 -2.64 8.29
C SER A 414 -9.40 -2.32 6.95
N GLY A 415 -10.13 -2.49 5.85
CA GLY A 415 -9.79 -1.92 4.55
C GLY A 415 -9.79 -0.39 4.52
N ASN A 416 -10.25 0.26 5.59
CA ASN A 416 -10.21 1.72 5.74
C ASN A 416 -9.08 2.19 6.69
N GLY A 417 -8.46 1.29 7.44
CA GLY A 417 -7.48 1.63 8.48
C GLY A 417 -7.67 0.83 9.77
N VAL A 418 -7.64 1.47 10.93
CA VAL A 418 -7.71 0.82 12.25
C VAL A 418 -8.80 1.44 13.11
N PHE A 419 -9.58 0.60 13.77
CA PHE A 419 -10.53 1.00 14.80
C PHE A 419 -10.11 0.46 16.17
N ARG A 420 -10.38 1.24 17.22
CA ARG A 420 -10.14 0.85 18.61
C ARG A 420 -11.37 1.14 19.45
N THR A 421 -11.72 0.22 20.34
CA THR A 421 -12.65 0.49 21.43
C THR A 421 -11.94 0.48 22.77
N ALA A 422 -12.34 1.34 23.67
CA ALA A 422 -11.84 1.32 25.05
C ALA A 422 -12.54 0.26 25.91
N ASP A 423 -13.74 -0.18 25.51
CA ASP A 423 -14.48 -1.24 26.17
C ASP A 423 -15.36 -1.99 25.16
N ILE A 424 -14.92 -3.19 24.80
CA ILE A 424 -15.62 -4.04 23.84
C ILE A 424 -16.93 -4.61 24.40
N ASP A 425 -17.09 -4.66 25.72
CA ASP A 425 -18.29 -5.16 26.39
C ASP A 425 -19.36 -4.07 26.63
N ALA A 426 -19.04 -2.81 26.40
CA ALA A 426 -19.99 -1.71 26.50
C ALA A 426 -21.19 -1.85 25.53
N THR A 427 -22.34 -1.31 25.91
CA THR A 427 -23.56 -1.29 25.08
C THR A 427 -24.12 0.14 24.99
N PRO A 428 -23.97 0.82 23.84
CA PRO A 428 -23.23 0.43 22.64
C PRO A 428 -21.72 0.47 22.87
N ALA A 429 -20.97 -0.40 22.16
CA ALA A 429 -19.53 -0.29 22.06
C ALA A 429 -19.17 0.86 21.10
N THR A 430 -18.34 1.80 21.57
CA THR A 430 -17.83 2.89 20.72
C THR A 430 -16.51 2.47 20.08
N TRP A 431 -16.48 2.48 18.75
CA TRP A 431 -15.30 2.18 17.95
C TRP A 431 -14.75 3.48 17.34
N THR A 432 -13.65 3.94 17.87
CA THR A 432 -12.93 5.14 17.39
C THR A 432 -12.04 4.80 16.22
N PHE A 433 -12.14 5.54 15.14
CA PHE A 433 -11.27 5.43 13.98
C PHE A 433 -9.88 5.97 14.28
N THR A 434 -8.96 5.09 14.65
CA THR A 434 -7.66 5.42 15.24
C THR A 434 -6.59 5.40 14.14
N VAL A 435 -6.55 6.44 13.30
CA VAL A 435 -5.69 6.49 12.11
C VAL A 435 -4.76 7.70 12.03
N LYS A 436 -4.77 8.61 13.00
CA LYS A 436 -3.90 9.79 12.97
C LYS A 436 -2.44 9.38 12.76
N GLY A 437 -1.81 9.86 11.68
CA GLY A 437 -0.45 9.52 11.26
C GLY A 437 -0.32 8.20 10.47
N LEU A 438 -1.40 7.45 10.29
CA LEU A 438 -1.47 6.31 9.40
C LEU A 438 -2.10 6.78 8.08
N GLU A 439 -1.32 6.81 7.02
CA GLU A 439 -1.74 7.15 5.67
C GLU A 439 -1.35 5.99 4.76
N GLU A 440 -2.35 5.24 4.33
CA GLU A 440 -2.15 4.06 3.49
C GLU A 440 -3.08 4.17 2.29
N THR A 441 -2.65 4.94 1.29
CA THR A 441 -3.39 5.15 0.05
C THR A 441 -2.46 5.19 -1.15
N VAL A 442 -3.00 4.87 -2.34
CA VAL A 442 -2.30 4.94 -3.63
C VAL A 442 -2.70 6.22 -4.36
N PRO A 443 -1.86 7.28 -4.36
CA PRO A 443 -2.14 8.51 -5.08
C PRO A 443 -1.99 8.32 -6.58
N LEU A 444 -3.02 8.71 -7.35
CA LEU A 444 -3.05 8.58 -8.82
C LEU A 444 -2.94 9.92 -9.55
N GLY A 445 -3.26 11.02 -8.89
CA GLY A 445 -3.15 12.36 -9.46
C GLY A 445 -3.27 13.45 -8.40
N LEU A 446 -2.72 14.63 -8.71
CA LEU A 446 -2.80 15.80 -7.85
C LEU A 446 -2.80 17.07 -8.72
N VAL A 447 -3.69 17.99 -8.41
CA VAL A 447 -3.81 19.30 -9.05
C VAL A 447 -3.66 20.39 -8.00
N SER A 448 -2.73 21.31 -8.24
CA SER A 448 -2.58 22.58 -7.51
C SER A 448 -2.68 23.74 -8.50
N MET A 449 -3.68 24.60 -8.34
CA MET A 449 -3.92 25.73 -9.22
C MET A 449 -3.90 27.03 -8.42
N PRO A 450 -3.46 28.16 -9.01
CA PRO A 450 -3.48 29.47 -8.35
C PRO A 450 -4.91 29.82 -7.87
N GLY A 451 -5.07 30.15 -6.59
CA GLY A 451 -6.34 30.56 -6.01
C GLY A 451 -7.39 29.45 -5.83
N ALA A 452 -7.05 28.18 -6.13
CA ALA A 452 -7.92 27.03 -5.92
C ALA A 452 -7.38 26.10 -4.82
N PRO A 453 -8.22 25.25 -4.21
CA PRO A 453 -7.76 24.24 -3.26
C PRO A 453 -6.90 23.18 -3.96
N LEU A 454 -6.17 22.41 -3.17
CA LEU A 454 -5.47 21.21 -3.64
C LEU A 454 -6.49 20.09 -3.87
N VAL A 455 -6.44 19.43 -5.02
CA VAL A 455 -7.38 18.36 -5.40
C VAL A 455 -6.61 17.11 -5.77
N SER A 456 -6.94 15.98 -5.14
CA SER A 456 -6.29 14.69 -5.36
C SER A 456 -7.20 13.67 -6.05
N ALA A 457 -6.59 12.73 -6.77
CA ALA A 457 -7.17 11.47 -7.19
C ALA A 457 -6.48 10.34 -6.45
N ILE A 458 -7.25 9.51 -5.75
CA ILE A 458 -6.76 8.45 -4.88
C ILE A 458 -7.40 7.13 -5.29
N GLY A 459 -6.61 6.07 -5.36
CA GLY A 459 -7.09 4.71 -5.57
C GLY A 459 -8.10 4.33 -4.48
N ASP A 460 -9.15 3.61 -4.87
CA ASP A 460 -10.26 3.12 -4.04
C ASP A 460 -11.18 4.18 -3.44
N TYR A 461 -10.76 5.46 -3.32
CA TYR A 461 -11.51 6.54 -2.67
C TYR A 461 -11.88 7.72 -3.60
N ASP A 462 -11.75 7.58 -4.90
CA ASP A 462 -11.94 8.67 -5.88
C ASP A 462 -10.99 9.85 -5.69
N GLY A 463 -10.83 10.39 -4.51
CA GLY A 463 -9.96 11.49 -4.16
C GLY A 463 -10.61 12.54 -3.27
N PHE A 464 -9.88 13.62 -3.03
CA PHE A 464 -10.23 14.59 -2.01
C PHE A 464 -9.96 16.03 -2.46
N VAL A 465 -10.71 16.96 -1.87
CA VAL A 465 -10.40 18.39 -1.86
C VAL A 465 -9.73 18.71 -0.52
N HIS A 466 -8.54 19.28 -0.56
CA HIS A 466 -7.73 19.60 0.62
C HIS A 466 -7.63 21.11 0.78
N ASP A 467 -8.28 21.65 1.79
CA ASP A 467 -8.14 23.08 2.17
C ASP A 467 -6.85 23.29 3.00
N ASP A 468 -6.48 22.28 3.78
CA ASP A 468 -5.24 22.22 4.57
C ASP A 468 -4.66 20.80 4.48
N PRO A 469 -3.41 20.61 3.99
CA PRO A 469 -2.82 19.29 3.90
C PRO A 469 -2.59 18.60 5.25
N ALA A 470 -2.62 19.34 6.36
CA ALA A 470 -2.48 18.78 7.70
C ALA A 470 -3.81 18.26 8.31
N ARG A 471 -4.92 18.37 7.59
CA ARG A 471 -6.26 17.95 8.04
C ARG A 471 -6.91 17.05 7.00
N PRO A 472 -7.73 16.04 7.42
CA PRO A 472 -8.46 15.20 6.49
C PRO A 472 -9.30 16.01 5.51
N GLY A 473 -9.10 15.73 4.21
CA GLY A 473 -9.80 16.39 3.13
C GLY A 473 -11.27 15.94 3.00
N ARG A 474 -12.02 16.65 2.16
CA ARG A 474 -13.39 16.29 1.79
C ARG A 474 -13.36 15.33 0.61
N ILE A 475 -13.93 14.14 0.76
CA ILE A 475 -14.01 13.15 -0.32
C ILE A 475 -14.87 13.67 -1.48
N HIS A 476 -14.51 13.32 -2.70
CA HIS A 476 -15.30 13.66 -3.90
C HIS A 476 -16.68 12.99 -3.89
N ARG A 477 -17.70 13.78 -4.18
CA ARG A 477 -19.08 13.29 -4.37
C ARG A 477 -19.62 13.77 -5.73
N PRO A 478 -20.43 12.98 -6.47
CA PRO A 478 -20.72 11.56 -6.24
C PRO A 478 -19.48 10.69 -6.51
N GLU A 479 -19.47 9.50 -5.90
CA GLU A 479 -18.45 8.50 -6.20
C GLU A 479 -18.62 7.93 -7.61
N ILE A 480 -17.48 7.62 -8.28
CA ILE A 480 -17.45 7.08 -9.65
C ILE A 480 -16.54 5.83 -9.77
N GLY A 481 -16.29 5.16 -8.66
CA GLY A 481 -15.23 4.17 -8.55
C GLY A 481 -13.87 4.87 -8.52
N THR A 482 -12.78 4.17 -8.65
CA THR A 482 -11.44 4.77 -8.63
C THR A 482 -11.29 5.86 -9.68
N THR A 483 -11.05 7.11 -9.26
CA THR A 483 -10.64 8.19 -10.18
C THR A 483 -9.21 7.94 -10.65
N THR A 484 -9.04 7.67 -11.94
CA THR A 484 -7.75 7.33 -12.55
C THR A 484 -7.11 8.50 -13.29
N GLY A 485 -7.90 9.49 -13.70
CA GLY A 485 -7.45 10.71 -14.37
C GLY A 485 -8.05 11.95 -13.74
N LEU A 486 -7.23 12.98 -13.57
CA LEU A 486 -7.60 14.29 -13.03
C LEU A 486 -6.79 15.36 -13.76
N ASP A 487 -7.46 16.42 -14.22
CA ASP A 487 -6.81 17.58 -14.85
C ASP A 487 -7.61 18.87 -14.61
N ALA A 488 -6.96 20.01 -14.86
CA ALA A 488 -7.53 21.35 -14.64
C ALA A 488 -7.23 22.32 -15.77
N ALA A 489 -8.15 23.23 -16.04
CA ALA A 489 -7.99 24.31 -17.01
C ALA A 489 -7.04 25.39 -16.48
N ALA A 490 -5.84 25.51 -17.06
CA ALA A 490 -4.79 26.42 -16.57
C ALA A 490 -5.22 27.89 -16.48
N ARG A 491 -6.15 28.33 -17.33
CA ARG A 491 -6.67 29.72 -17.40
C ARG A 491 -8.00 29.91 -16.66
N ARG A 492 -8.56 28.79 -16.10
CA ARG A 492 -9.78 28.77 -15.28
C ARG A 492 -9.58 27.86 -14.06
N PRO A 493 -8.86 28.30 -13.03
CA PRO A 493 -8.40 27.43 -11.94
C PRO A 493 -9.48 26.63 -11.20
N GLY A 494 -10.75 27.10 -11.20
CA GLY A 494 -11.89 26.37 -10.64
C GLY A 494 -12.44 25.27 -11.54
N SER A 495 -12.05 25.23 -12.82
CA SER A 495 -12.55 24.25 -13.80
C SER A 495 -11.62 23.04 -13.85
N MET A 496 -12.15 21.87 -13.49
CA MET A 496 -11.41 20.61 -13.46
C MET A 496 -12.26 19.47 -14.01
N VAL A 497 -11.62 18.37 -14.38
CA VAL A 497 -12.25 17.14 -14.84
C VAL A 497 -11.64 15.95 -14.12
N ARG A 498 -12.47 14.99 -13.72
CA ARG A 498 -12.02 13.69 -13.21
C ARG A 498 -12.72 12.54 -13.93
N VAL A 499 -12.01 11.43 -14.13
CA VAL A 499 -12.52 10.24 -14.81
C VAL A 499 -12.21 8.97 -14.02
N GLY A 500 -13.23 8.13 -13.90
CA GLY A 500 -13.22 6.78 -13.37
C GLY A 500 -14.20 5.92 -14.19
N ASP A 501 -15.16 5.27 -13.55
CA ASP A 501 -16.26 4.58 -14.26
C ASP A 501 -17.27 5.55 -14.89
N ALA A 502 -17.17 6.83 -14.54
CA ALA A 502 -17.82 7.96 -15.18
C ALA A 502 -16.82 9.13 -15.29
N MET A 503 -17.20 10.17 -16.02
CA MET A 503 -16.46 11.42 -16.07
C MET A 503 -17.31 12.54 -15.46
N LEU A 504 -16.67 13.39 -14.66
CA LEU A 504 -17.31 14.54 -14.03
C LEU A 504 -16.47 15.79 -14.20
N VAL A 505 -17.14 16.91 -14.33
CA VAL A 505 -16.52 18.25 -14.42
C VAL A 505 -16.96 19.11 -13.24
N THR A 506 -16.09 20.00 -12.81
CA THR A 506 -16.36 21.04 -11.80
C THR A 506 -16.00 22.40 -12.34
N ARG A 507 -16.59 23.45 -11.77
CA ARG A 507 -16.25 24.86 -12.05
C ARG A 507 -15.96 25.67 -10.79
N ASP A 508 -16.00 24.99 -9.63
CA ASP A 508 -15.87 25.59 -8.30
C ASP A 508 -14.71 24.98 -7.48
N GLY A 509 -13.70 24.43 -8.15
CA GLY A 509 -12.51 23.88 -7.50
C GLY A 509 -12.76 22.51 -6.84
N GLY A 510 -13.74 21.75 -7.32
CA GLY A 510 -14.03 20.41 -6.82
C GLY A 510 -15.01 20.37 -5.66
N LEU A 511 -15.68 21.49 -5.34
CA LEU A 511 -16.73 21.52 -4.30
C LEU A 511 -17.97 20.78 -4.76
N THR A 512 -18.34 20.98 -6.04
CA THR A 512 -19.44 20.26 -6.70
C THR A 512 -18.96 19.67 -8.03
N TRP A 513 -19.52 18.51 -8.38
CA TRP A 513 -19.16 17.79 -9.58
C TRP A 513 -20.41 17.43 -10.39
N THR A 514 -20.39 17.74 -11.68
CA THR A 514 -21.48 17.41 -12.62
C THR A 514 -21.03 16.30 -13.55
N ARG A 515 -21.85 15.26 -13.70
CA ARG A 515 -21.57 14.14 -14.61
C ARG A 515 -21.72 14.59 -16.06
N THR A 516 -20.78 14.19 -16.93
CA THR A 516 -20.90 14.36 -18.38
C THR A 516 -22.04 13.48 -18.94
N ALA A 517 -22.69 13.92 -20.02
CA ALA A 517 -23.82 13.19 -20.60
C ALA A 517 -23.39 11.88 -21.25
N ALA A 518 -22.16 11.81 -21.80
CA ALA A 518 -21.59 10.63 -22.43
C ALA A 518 -20.13 10.40 -22.01
N LEU A 519 -19.63 9.17 -22.20
CA LEU A 519 -18.23 8.79 -22.02
C LEU A 519 -17.89 7.65 -22.97
N GLN A 520 -16.79 7.77 -23.71
CA GLN A 520 -16.23 6.71 -24.54
C GLN A 520 -15.18 5.94 -23.76
N GLY A 521 -15.48 4.67 -23.41
CA GLY A 521 -14.67 3.87 -22.49
C GLY A 521 -14.75 4.36 -21.04
N LYS A 522 -14.02 3.70 -20.15
CA LYS A 522 -14.00 4.01 -18.73
C LYS A 522 -12.58 4.22 -18.25
N ARG A 523 -12.42 4.90 -17.12
CA ARG A 523 -11.12 5.09 -16.48
C ARG A 523 -10.07 5.68 -17.43
N GLY A 524 -8.77 5.54 -17.12
CA GLY A 524 -7.69 6.08 -17.94
C GLY A 524 -7.34 7.52 -17.60
N GLN A 525 -6.91 8.32 -18.59
CA GLN A 525 -6.41 9.67 -18.37
C GLN A 525 -7.26 10.68 -19.14
N VAL A 526 -7.31 11.90 -18.66
CA VAL A 526 -8.02 13.00 -19.29
C VAL A 526 -7.15 14.26 -19.27
N ALA A 527 -7.23 15.06 -20.32
CA ALA A 527 -6.65 16.40 -20.39
C ALA A 527 -7.77 17.42 -20.68
N MET A 528 -7.69 18.58 -20.04
CA MET A 528 -8.62 19.69 -20.19
C MET A 528 -7.87 20.88 -20.79
N ALA A 529 -8.38 21.43 -21.90
CA ALA A 529 -7.84 22.64 -22.53
C ALA A 529 -7.70 23.79 -21.51
N SER A 530 -6.76 24.68 -21.71
CA SER A 530 -6.47 25.79 -20.77
C SER A 530 -7.67 26.68 -20.48
N ASP A 531 -8.64 26.79 -21.41
CA ASP A 531 -9.90 27.54 -21.24
C ASP A 531 -11.07 26.68 -20.73
N GLY A 532 -10.85 25.35 -20.52
CA GLY A 532 -11.86 24.42 -20.04
C GLY A 532 -12.86 23.93 -21.09
N ALA A 533 -12.75 24.34 -22.38
CA ALA A 533 -13.75 24.04 -23.39
C ALA A 533 -13.60 22.68 -24.07
N THR A 534 -12.38 22.15 -24.13
CA THR A 534 -12.10 20.89 -24.82
C THR A 534 -11.57 19.84 -23.82
N LEU A 535 -12.07 18.61 -23.92
CA LEU A 535 -11.58 17.45 -23.20
C LEU A 535 -10.96 16.45 -24.19
N VAL A 536 -9.79 15.88 -23.83
CA VAL A 536 -9.17 14.78 -24.55
C VAL A 536 -9.01 13.59 -23.58
N HIS A 537 -9.67 12.50 -23.89
CA HIS A 537 -9.76 11.31 -23.02
C HIS A 537 -9.01 10.12 -23.63
N SER A 538 -8.17 9.49 -22.81
CA SER A 538 -7.49 8.23 -23.07
C SER A 538 -8.11 7.13 -22.23
N PRO A 539 -9.09 6.35 -22.70
CA PRO A 539 -9.70 5.29 -21.91
C PRO A 539 -8.69 4.20 -21.53
N GLN A 540 -8.89 3.58 -20.39
CA GLN A 540 -8.03 2.47 -19.95
C GLN A 540 -8.13 1.30 -20.94
N GLY A 541 -6.98 0.82 -21.42
CA GLY A 541 -6.89 -0.30 -22.38
C GLY A 541 -7.21 0.07 -23.83
N ALA A 542 -7.60 1.30 -24.12
CA ALA A 542 -7.78 1.76 -25.50
C ALA A 542 -6.43 2.12 -26.16
N SER A 543 -6.35 1.91 -27.46
CA SER A 543 -5.22 2.30 -28.31
C SER A 543 -5.39 3.67 -28.96
N VAL A 544 -6.49 4.36 -28.69
CA VAL A 544 -6.87 5.65 -29.30
C VAL A 544 -7.38 6.63 -28.26
N LEU A 545 -7.38 7.92 -28.57
CA LEU A 545 -7.96 8.96 -27.78
C LEU A 545 -9.32 9.41 -28.35
N TYR A 546 -10.12 10.02 -27.49
CA TYR A 546 -11.38 10.66 -27.83
C TYR A 546 -11.38 12.11 -27.41
N ARG A 547 -12.03 12.97 -28.21
CA ARG A 547 -12.15 14.40 -28.00
C ARG A 547 -13.61 14.79 -27.83
N SER A 548 -13.87 15.69 -26.89
CA SER A 548 -15.17 16.38 -26.72
C SER A 548 -14.96 17.88 -26.70
N THR A 549 -15.88 18.65 -27.31
CA THR A 549 -15.93 20.14 -27.30
C THR A 549 -17.24 20.67 -26.72
N ASP A 550 -18.02 19.79 -26.10
CA ASP A 550 -19.34 20.04 -25.53
C ASP A 550 -19.45 19.50 -24.11
N GLU A 551 -18.37 19.64 -23.34
CA GLU A 551 -18.28 19.18 -21.93
C GLU A 551 -18.60 17.68 -21.73
N GLY A 552 -18.26 16.85 -22.71
CA GLY A 552 -18.48 15.42 -22.65
C GLY A 552 -19.90 14.97 -23.03
N ALA A 553 -20.67 15.82 -23.71
CA ALA A 553 -21.97 15.41 -24.26
C ALA A 553 -21.80 14.50 -25.47
N SER A 554 -20.78 14.74 -26.29
CA SER A 554 -20.41 13.86 -27.39
C SER A 554 -18.89 13.71 -27.53
N TRP A 555 -18.47 12.62 -28.17
CA TRP A 555 -17.08 12.26 -28.32
C TRP A 555 -16.74 11.84 -29.75
N THR A 556 -15.64 12.35 -30.27
CA THR A 556 -15.09 11.97 -31.58
C THR A 556 -13.71 11.34 -31.40
N ARG A 557 -13.40 10.34 -32.24
CA ARG A 557 -12.07 9.73 -32.25
C ARG A 557 -11.04 10.75 -32.72
N VAL A 558 -9.91 10.81 -32.02
CA VAL A 558 -8.75 11.63 -32.35
C VAL A 558 -7.97 10.97 -33.49
N ALA A 559 -7.54 11.73 -34.50
CA ALA A 559 -6.77 11.24 -35.63
C ALA A 559 -5.25 11.35 -35.38
N GLY A 560 -4.45 10.52 -36.07
CA GLY A 560 -2.99 10.65 -36.13
C GLY A 560 -2.25 10.23 -34.85
N LEU A 561 -2.93 9.59 -33.87
CA LEU A 561 -2.30 9.11 -32.64
C LEU A 561 -2.90 7.77 -32.23
N GLU A 562 -2.08 6.74 -32.29
CA GLU A 562 -2.40 5.39 -31.83
C GLU A 562 -1.27 4.82 -30.99
N GLY A 563 -1.59 4.08 -29.94
CA GLY A 563 -0.59 3.48 -29.05
C GLY A 563 -1.18 3.00 -27.74
N SER A 564 -0.40 2.30 -26.96
CA SER A 564 -0.81 1.83 -25.64
C SER A 564 -0.53 2.89 -24.57
N ARG A 565 -1.45 3.03 -23.59
CA ARG A 565 -1.31 3.94 -22.43
C ARG A 565 -1.04 5.40 -22.82
N LEU A 566 -1.68 5.87 -23.86
CA LEU A 566 -1.59 7.28 -24.30
C LEU A 566 -2.06 8.22 -23.19
N ARG A 567 -1.40 9.36 -23.08
CA ARG A 567 -1.78 10.46 -22.18
C ARG A 567 -1.59 11.78 -22.90
N ALA A 568 -2.68 12.52 -23.07
CA ALA A 568 -2.61 13.89 -23.55
C ALA A 568 -2.31 14.85 -22.39
N VAL A 569 -1.64 15.95 -22.72
CA VAL A 569 -1.35 17.09 -21.83
C VAL A 569 -1.73 18.37 -22.57
N ALA A 570 -2.55 19.21 -21.98
CA ALA A 570 -2.93 20.49 -22.56
C ALA A 570 -1.82 21.54 -22.41
N ASP A 571 -1.66 22.39 -23.41
CA ASP A 571 -0.83 23.59 -23.27
C ASP A 571 -1.49 24.59 -22.30
N PRO A 572 -0.75 25.15 -21.31
CA PRO A 572 -1.34 25.99 -20.28
C PRO A 572 -1.76 27.39 -20.79
N VAL A 573 -1.34 27.78 -22.00
CA VAL A 573 -1.58 29.09 -22.61
C VAL A 573 -2.54 28.99 -23.79
N ASN A 574 -2.26 28.11 -24.74
CA ASN A 574 -3.02 27.95 -25.98
C ASN A 574 -4.03 26.79 -25.86
N PRO A 575 -5.36 27.09 -25.82
CA PRO A 575 -6.37 26.05 -25.65
C PRO A 575 -6.51 25.10 -26.86
N LYS A 576 -5.91 25.43 -27.99
CA LYS A 576 -5.93 24.60 -29.20
C LYS A 576 -4.78 23.56 -29.20
N VAL A 577 -3.82 23.70 -28.30
CA VAL A 577 -2.60 22.89 -28.33
C VAL A 577 -2.64 21.80 -27.26
N PHE A 578 -2.37 20.54 -27.70
CA PHE A 578 -2.18 19.38 -26.84
C PHE A 578 -0.92 18.62 -27.24
N TYR A 579 -0.32 17.95 -26.29
CA TYR A 579 0.85 17.12 -26.47
C TYR A 579 0.59 15.70 -25.99
N ALA A 580 1.24 14.73 -26.61
CA ALA A 580 1.25 13.33 -26.18
C ALA A 580 2.59 12.69 -26.53
N TYR A 581 2.88 11.55 -25.94
CA TYR A 581 4.05 10.77 -26.28
C TYR A 581 3.62 9.32 -26.60
N ASP A 582 4.01 8.84 -27.78
CA ASP A 582 3.62 7.51 -28.31
C ASP A 582 4.70 6.43 -28.11
N ASP A 583 5.68 6.64 -27.23
CA ASP A 583 6.89 5.84 -26.99
C ASP A 583 7.98 5.93 -28.07
N LYS A 584 7.77 6.74 -29.13
CA LYS A 584 8.75 6.96 -30.20
C LYS A 584 9.02 8.45 -30.38
N ALA A 585 7.96 9.23 -30.36
CA ALA A 585 8.05 10.67 -30.63
C ALA A 585 7.10 11.46 -29.70
N LEU A 586 7.43 12.72 -29.51
CA LEU A 586 6.44 13.68 -29.07
C LEU A 586 5.48 13.95 -30.22
N MET A 587 4.20 13.86 -29.92
CA MET A 587 3.09 14.17 -30.79
C MET A 587 2.44 15.47 -30.33
N ALA A 588 2.08 16.37 -31.25
CA ALA A 588 1.36 17.60 -30.93
C ALA A 588 0.11 17.76 -31.79
N SER A 589 -0.93 18.26 -31.16
CA SER A 589 -2.15 18.76 -31.81
C SER A 589 -2.14 20.27 -31.76
N LEU A 590 -2.49 20.93 -32.87
CA LEU A 590 -2.64 22.38 -32.99
C LEU A 590 -4.10 22.80 -33.34
N ASP A 591 -5.00 21.82 -33.38
CA ASP A 591 -6.40 21.93 -33.79
C ASP A 591 -7.40 21.61 -32.69
N GLY A 592 -6.97 21.76 -31.43
CA GLY A 592 -7.80 21.51 -30.26
C GLY A 592 -7.99 20.02 -29.98
N GLY A 593 -7.01 19.18 -30.27
CA GLY A 593 -7.03 17.75 -29.98
C GLY A 593 -7.78 16.92 -31.02
N ALA A 594 -8.11 17.46 -32.20
CA ALA A 594 -8.78 16.71 -33.25
C ALA A 594 -7.83 15.75 -33.97
N SER A 595 -6.58 16.23 -34.22
CA SER A 595 -5.52 15.39 -34.79
C SER A 595 -4.17 15.64 -34.14
N PHE A 596 -3.29 14.65 -34.18
CA PHE A 596 -1.91 14.75 -33.70
C PHE A 596 -0.92 14.44 -34.81
N GLN A 597 0.20 15.16 -34.81
CA GLN A 597 1.32 14.98 -35.72
C GLN A 597 2.63 14.82 -34.93
N ALA A 598 3.54 14.01 -35.44
CA ALA A 598 4.87 13.81 -34.85
C ALA A 598 5.68 15.11 -34.89
N ARG A 599 6.41 15.40 -33.82
CA ARG A 599 7.30 16.57 -33.70
C ARG A 599 8.77 16.14 -33.64
N ALA A 600 9.22 15.59 -32.53
CA ALA A 600 10.59 15.14 -32.35
C ALA A 600 10.63 13.75 -31.71
N SER A 601 11.62 12.96 -32.13
CA SER A 601 11.92 11.69 -31.44
C SER A 601 12.46 11.99 -30.05
N LEU A 602 12.06 11.16 -29.08
CA LEU A 602 12.57 11.16 -27.71
C LEU A 602 13.32 9.85 -27.44
N PRO A 603 14.37 9.87 -26.58
CA PRO A 603 15.07 8.64 -26.20
C PRO A 603 14.09 7.63 -25.60
N PRO A 604 14.28 6.32 -25.84
CA PRO A 604 13.49 5.28 -25.20
C PRO A 604 13.74 5.23 -23.69
N GLY A 605 12.80 4.64 -22.93
CA GLY A 605 12.92 4.46 -21.48
C GLY A 605 12.35 5.59 -20.63
N GLY A 606 11.70 6.58 -21.26
CA GLY A 606 11.04 7.67 -20.56
C GLY A 606 9.77 7.24 -19.84
N SER A 607 9.50 7.87 -18.69
CA SER A 607 8.13 7.95 -18.21
C SER A 607 7.32 8.77 -19.22
N ARG A 608 6.08 8.37 -19.49
CA ARG A 608 5.17 9.12 -20.38
C ARG A 608 4.70 10.44 -19.78
N LEU A 609 5.47 11.02 -18.88
CA LEU A 609 5.13 12.21 -18.12
C LEU A 609 5.72 13.45 -18.79
N ILE A 610 4.95 13.99 -19.71
CA ILE A 610 5.14 15.35 -20.18
C ILE A 610 4.55 16.30 -19.14
N ARG A 611 5.21 17.43 -18.91
CA ARG A 611 4.68 18.56 -18.15
C ARG A 611 4.86 19.83 -18.96
N ALA A 612 3.77 20.52 -19.25
CA ALA A 612 3.81 21.83 -19.85
C ALA A 612 4.09 22.91 -18.79
N TYR A 613 5.04 23.79 -19.07
CA TYR A 613 5.51 24.81 -18.13
C TYR A 613 4.46 25.93 -17.94
N PRO A 614 4.07 26.26 -16.71
CA PRO A 614 3.03 27.26 -16.48
C PRO A 614 3.35 28.62 -17.10
N GLY A 615 2.39 29.20 -17.82
CA GLY A 615 2.46 30.56 -18.39
C GLY A 615 3.32 30.70 -19.65
N ARG A 616 3.80 29.59 -20.25
CA ARG A 616 4.56 29.61 -21.51
C ARG A 616 4.04 28.56 -22.48
N GLU A 617 3.56 29.02 -23.62
CA GLU A 617 3.17 28.15 -24.73
C GLU A 617 4.39 27.38 -25.26
N GLY A 618 4.24 26.10 -25.50
CA GLY A 618 5.26 25.23 -26.10
C GLY A 618 6.47 24.92 -25.24
N ASP A 619 6.50 25.30 -23.96
CA ASP A 619 7.60 24.97 -23.04
C ASP A 619 7.29 23.65 -22.31
N LEU A 620 7.97 22.58 -22.73
CA LEU A 620 7.69 21.23 -22.28
C LEU A 620 8.88 20.64 -21.53
N TRP A 621 8.60 19.92 -20.44
CA TRP A 621 9.57 19.16 -19.68
C TRP A 621 9.17 17.69 -19.67
N VAL A 622 10.11 16.80 -19.95
CA VAL A 622 9.85 15.36 -20.00
C VAL A 622 10.85 14.63 -19.13
N ALA A 623 10.31 13.93 -18.12
CA ALA A 623 11.08 13.04 -17.27
C ALA A 623 11.29 11.70 -17.99
N LEU A 624 12.55 11.32 -18.25
CA LEU A 624 12.93 10.15 -19.06
C LEU A 624 13.55 9.03 -18.21
N ARG A 625 13.31 8.98 -16.91
CA ARG A 625 13.97 8.03 -15.99
C ARG A 625 15.48 8.04 -16.19
N ASP A 626 16.08 6.94 -16.61
CA ASP A 626 17.53 6.83 -16.85
C ASP A 626 18.04 7.72 -17.99
N GLY A 627 17.14 8.23 -18.83
CA GLY A 627 17.43 9.26 -19.83
C GLY A 627 17.52 10.69 -19.25
N GLY A 628 17.34 10.85 -17.94
CA GLY A 628 17.39 12.14 -17.25
C GLY A 628 16.16 13.00 -17.49
N LEU A 629 16.36 14.30 -17.62
CA LEU A 629 15.32 15.30 -17.84
C LEU A 629 15.64 16.10 -19.12
N VAL A 630 14.66 16.24 -20.00
CA VAL A 630 14.79 17.05 -21.21
C VAL A 630 13.74 18.15 -21.26
N ARG A 631 14.06 19.25 -21.96
CA ARG A 631 13.18 20.41 -22.13
C ARG A 631 13.10 20.83 -23.59
N SER A 632 11.90 21.12 -24.03
CA SER A 632 11.60 21.82 -25.29
C SER A 632 11.11 23.22 -24.99
N ARG A 633 11.38 24.19 -25.91
CA ARG A 633 10.85 25.56 -25.85
C ARG A 633 10.14 25.98 -27.16
N ASP A 634 9.95 25.03 -28.05
CA ASP A 634 9.46 25.22 -29.42
C ASP A 634 8.28 24.26 -29.74
N GLY A 635 7.46 23.93 -28.73
CA GLY A 635 6.31 23.05 -28.89
C GLY A 635 6.67 21.62 -29.22
N GLY A 636 7.83 21.18 -28.74
CA GLY A 636 8.30 19.81 -28.91
C GLY A 636 8.99 19.53 -30.24
N ALA A 637 9.35 20.58 -31.02
CA ALA A 637 10.09 20.41 -32.26
C ALA A 637 11.56 20.01 -31.99
N SER A 638 12.13 20.45 -30.86
CA SER A 638 13.44 20.05 -30.40
C SER A 638 13.49 19.90 -28.88
N PHE A 639 14.44 19.09 -28.39
CA PHE A 639 14.67 18.88 -26.95
C PHE A 639 16.15 19.04 -26.62
N ALA A 640 16.42 19.69 -25.49
CA ALA A 640 17.74 19.79 -24.90
C ALA A 640 17.78 19.12 -23.53
N PRO A 641 18.84 18.36 -23.19
CA PRO A 641 19.04 17.82 -21.85
C PRO A 641 19.12 18.93 -20.79
N VAL A 642 18.52 18.71 -19.63
CA VAL A 642 18.71 19.56 -18.45
C VAL A 642 19.99 19.10 -17.74
N ALA A 643 20.98 20.00 -17.69
CA ALA A 643 22.31 19.68 -17.19
C ALA A 643 22.29 19.13 -15.74
N GLY A 644 23.15 18.15 -15.47
CA GLY A 644 23.33 17.59 -14.13
C GLY A 644 22.28 16.59 -13.67
N VAL A 645 21.17 16.41 -14.40
CA VAL A 645 20.09 15.47 -14.05
C VAL A 645 20.30 14.17 -14.84
N ARG A 646 20.77 13.10 -14.18
CA ARG A 646 21.03 11.80 -14.82
C ARG A 646 19.86 10.85 -14.78
N TYR A 647 19.00 11.00 -13.80
CA TYR A 647 17.74 10.27 -13.64
C TYR A 647 16.63 11.26 -13.28
N CYS A 648 15.46 11.07 -13.85
CA CYS A 648 14.27 11.83 -13.48
C CYS A 648 13.02 10.96 -13.56
N GLY A 649 12.42 10.64 -12.39
CA GLY A 649 11.18 9.86 -12.27
C GLY A 649 9.92 10.70 -12.33
N ALA A 650 10.01 12.00 -11.99
CA ALA A 650 8.89 12.95 -12.04
C ALA A 650 9.41 14.39 -12.10
N VAL A 651 8.65 15.26 -12.77
CA VAL A 651 8.91 16.72 -12.80
C VAL A 651 7.59 17.48 -12.58
N GLY A 652 7.64 18.61 -11.89
CA GLY A 652 6.49 19.45 -11.63
C GLY A 652 6.89 20.89 -11.30
N PHE A 653 5.89 21.76 -11.21
CA PHE A 653 6.07 23.19 -11.04
C PHE A 653 5.27 23.68 -9.83
N GLY A 654 5.73 24.79 -9.24
CA GLY A 654 5.07 25.44 -8.12
C GLY A 654 5.25 26.94 -8.14
N LYS A 655 4.70 27.63 -7.15
CA LYS A 655 4.76 29.07 -7.02
C LYS A 655 6.18 29.60 -7.17
N ALA A 656 6.34 30.70 -7.89
CA ALA A 656 7.60 31.38 -8.04
C ALA A 656 8.15 31.86 -6.67
N ALA A 657 9.47 31.90 -6.55
CA ALA A 657 10.12 32.45 -5.37
C ALA A 657 9.80 33.97 -5.23
N PRO A 658 9.78 34.50 -4.00
CA PRO A 658 9.58 35.93 -3.80
C PRO A 658 10.50 36.79 -4.67
N GLY A 659 9.92 37.73 -5.38
CA GLY A 659 10.63 38.62 -6.34
C GLY A 659 11.01 37.95 -7.66
N LYS A 660 10.68 36.69 -7.88
CA LYS A 660 10.87 35.98 -9.17
C LYS A 660 9.57 35.85 -9.94
N ARG A 661 9.66 35.71 -11.27
CA ARG A 661 8.51 35.48 -12.16
C ARG A 661 8.40 34.02 -12.58
N GLU A 662 9.53 33.31 -12.58
CA GLU A 662 9.63 31.93 -13.04
C GLU A 662 9.08 30.97 -12.00
N PRO A 663 8.16 30.07 -12.34
CA PRO A 663 7.75 28.96 -11.50
C PRO A 663 8.94 28.18 -10.95
N THR A 664 8.85 27.76 -9.70
CA THR A 664 9.81 26.83 -9.09
C THR A 664 9.68 25.47 -9.77
N VAL A 665 10.81 24.87 -10.13
CA VAL A 665 10.83 23.50 -10.71
C VAL A 665 11.18 22.51 -9.61
N TYR A 666 10.44 21.43 -9.54
CA TYR A 666 10.70 20.31 -8.64
C TYR A 666 10.88 19.03 -9.44
N ILE A 667 11.80 18.17 -9.01
CA ILE A 667 11.98 16.82 -9.58
C ILE A 667 12.15 15.78 -8.47
N TRP A 668 11.68 14.60 -8.73
CA TRP A 668 12.25 13.39 -8.17
C TRP A 668 13.31 12.91 -9.14
N GLY A 669 14.57 12.97 -8.77
CA GLY A 669 15.64 12.70 -9.71
C GLY A 669 16.99 12.42 -9.06
N SER A 670 18.02 12.25 -9.89
CA SER A 670 19.42 12.10 -9.45
C SER A 670 20.24 13.27 -9.98
N VAL A 671 20.78 14.06 -9.07
CA VAL A 671 21.70 15.17 -9.34
C VAL A 671 23.01 14.90 -8.61
N GLY A 672 24.13 14.96 -9.31
CA GLY A 672 25.43 14.64 -8.73
C GLY A 672 25.55 13.18 -8.22
N GLY A 673 24.74 12.26 -8.76
CA GLY A 673 24.71 10.85 -8.35
C GLY A 673 23.82 10.54 -7.14
N VAL A 674 23.25 11.54 -6.48
CA VAL A 674 22.36 11.37 -5.32
C VAL A 674 20.90 11.43 -5.75
N ARG A 675 20.09 10.43 -5.37
CA ARG A 675 18.65 10.40 -5.63
C ARG A 675 17.87 11.15 -4.55
N GLY A 676 16.80 11.83 -4.95
CA GLY A 676 15.96 12.55 -4.02
C GLY A 676 15.02 13.56 -4.69
N VAL A 677 14.38 14.36 -3.85
CA VAL A 677 13.56 15.51 -4.27
C VAL A 677 14.48 16.72 -4.40
N TYR A 678 14.46 17.34 -5.57
CA TYR A 678 15.25 18.53 -5.85
C TYR A 678 14.36 19.71 -6.24
N ARG A 679 14.82 20.92 -5.89
CA ARG A 679 14.22 22.19 -6.22
C ARG A 679 15.20 23.01 -7.07
N SER A 680 14.69 23.68 -8.11
CA SER A 680 15.40 24.69 -8.88
C SER A 680 14.63 26.01 -8.91
N LEU A 681 15.31 27.12 -8.67
CA LEU A 681 14.77 28.50 -8.69
C LEU A 681 15.21 29.28 -9.94
N ASP A 682 15.93 28.63 -10.85
CA ASP A 682 16.54 29.20 -12.05
C ASP A 682 16.27 28.39 -13.32
N THR A 683 15.10 27.72 -13.32
CA THR A 683 14.61 26.94 -14.47
C THR A 683 15.54 25.78 -14.86
N GLY A 684 16.10 25.05 -13.86
CA GLY A 684 16.87 23.86 -14.04
C GLY A 684 18.38 24.06 -14.27
N ARG A 685 18.90 25.26 -14.05
CA ARG A 685 20.36 25.55 -14.16
C ARG A 685 21.12 25.08 -12.93
N SER A 686 20.51 25.22 -11.75
CA SER A 686 21.02 24.72 -10.48
C SER A 686 19.95 23.96 -9.70
N TRP A 687 20.36 23.03 -8.85
CA TRP A 687 19.49 22.16 -8.10
C TRP A 687 19.90 22.11 -6.62
N GLN A 688 18.91 22.15 -5.74
CA GLN A 688 19.06 21.95 -4.30
C GLN A 688 18.24 20.74 -3.87
N ARG A 689 18.88 19.75 -3.24
CA ARG A 689 18.16 18.64 -2.61
C ARG A 689 17.38 19.14 -1.40
N ILE A 690 16.11 18.78 -1.27
CA ILE A 690 15.21 19.26 -0.23
C ILE A 690 14.64 18.16 0.66
N ASN A 691 14.94 16.90 0.38
CA ASN A 691 14.73 15.77 1.29
C ASN A 691 16.08 15.18 1.73
N ASP A 692 16.05 14.35 2.75
CA ASP A 692 17.19 13.54 3.22
C ASP A 692 16.95 12.05 2.95
N ASP A 693 17.84 11.19 3.47
CA ASP A 693 17.76 9.75 3.27
C ASP A 693 16.70 9.08 4.17
N ALA A 694 16.23 9.76 5.20
CA ALA A 694 15.12 9.29 6.03
C ALA A 694 13.74 9.54 5.37
N HIS A 695 13.67 10.39 4.34
CA HIS A 695 12.43 10.80 3.66
C HIS A 695 12.48 10.47 2.16
N GLN A 696 12.55 9.19 1.81
CA GLN A 696 12.59 8.67 0.44
C GLN A 696 11.23 8.13 -0.05
N TYR A 697 10.40 7.60 0.86
CA TYR A 697 9.01 7.16 0.64
C TYR A 697 8.80 6.13 -0.49
N GLY A 698 9.81 5.39 -0.88
CA GLY A 698 9.77 4.48 -2.03
C GLY A 698 9.73 5.20 -3.39
N GLY A 699 10.04 6.50 -3.45
CA GLY A 699 9.91 7.31 -4.65
C GLY A 699 8.46 7.66 -5.02
N PRO A 700 8.22 8.19 -6.24
CA PRO A 700 6.91 8.74 -6.64
C PRO A 700 5.82 7.68 -6.95
N GLY A 701 6.09 6.39 -6.78
CA GLY A 701 5.10 5.32 -6.91
C GLY A 701 4.28 5.34 -8.20
N ASP A 702 3.04 4.86 -8.14
CA ASP A 702 2.18 4.67 -9.31
C ASP A 702 1.66 5.99 -9.91
N GLY A 703 1.46 7.02 -9.10
CA GLY A 703 1.02 8.34 -9.57
C GLY A 703 2.08 9.08 -10.39
N HIS A 704 3.35 8.74 -10.19
CA HIS A 704 4.51 9.35 -10.85
C HIS A 704 4.43 10.87 -10.92
N PHE A 705 3.98 11.52 -9.86
CA PHE A 705 3.91 12.97 -9.82
C PHE A 705 4.77 13.57 -8.72
N ILE A 706 5.30 14.75 -9.03
CA ILE A 706 5.76 15.74 -8.10
C ILE A 706 5.09 17.06 -8.51
N VAL A 707 4.47 17.76 -7.56
CA VAL A 707 3.70 18.98 -7.82
C VAL A 707 4.07 20.02 -6.78
N GLY A 708 4.57 21.16 -7.20
CA GLY A 708 4.74 22.32 -6.33
C GLY A 708 3.41 23.00 -6.03
N ASP A 709 3.22 23.50 -4.83
CA ASP A 709 2.05 24.29 -4.46
C ASP A 709 2.05 25.61 -5.24
N MET A 710 0.98 25.86 -5.97
CA MET A 710 0.85 27.10 -6.76
C MET A 710 0.43 28.31 -5.92
N ASN A 711 0.04 28.09 -4.65
CA ASN A 711 -0.40 29.13 -3.73
C ASN A 711 0.65 29.45 -2.65
N ARG A 712 1.51 28.49 -2.29
CA ARG A 712 2.52 28.59 -1.24
C ARG A 712 3.92 28.28 -1.80
N PHE A 713 4.80 29.29 -1.81
CA PHE A 713 6.18 29.08 -2.26
C PHE A 713 6.91 28.06 -1.36
N GLY A 714 7.67 27.21 -1.98
CA GLY A 714 8.51 26.24 -1.30
C GLY A 714 7.80 24.91 -0.94
N VAL A 715 6.48 24.88 -0.95
CA VAL A 715 5.73 23.63 -0.67
C VAL A 715 5.70 22.74 -1.92
N VAL A 716 5.94 21.44 -1.72
CA VAL A 716 5.94 20.44 -2.78
C VAL A 716 5.27 19.17 -2.31
N TYR A 717 4.53 18.53 -3.19
CA TYR A 717 3.82 17.27 -2.98
C TYR A 717 4.40 16.19 -3.87
N MET A 718 4.45 14.95 -3.39
CA MET A 718 4.90 13.79 -4.17
C MET A 718 3.96 12.60 -3.92
N SER A 719 3.63 11.88 -4.98
CA SER A 719 2.97 10.56 -4.86
C SER A 719 3.92 9.52 -4.28
N THR A 720 3.36 8.45 -3.75
CA THR A 720 4.09 7.25 -3.29
C THR A 720 3.40 5.99 -3.83
N ALA A 721 3.95 4.81 -3.59
CA ALA A 721 3.32 3.55 -3.98
C ALA A 721 2.07 3.22 -3.15
N GLY A 722 2.11 3.47 -1.84
CA GLY A 722 1.00 3.16 -0.92
C GLY A 722 1.08 3.94 0.40
N ARG A 723 2.04 4.87 0.50
CA ARG A 723 2.27 5.69 1.70
C ARG A 723 1.53 7.04 1.63
N GLY A 724 0.49 7.16 0.80
CA GLY A 724 -0.26 8.40 0.60
C GLY A 724 0.49 9.45 -0.21
N ILE A 725 -0.01 10.68 -0.17
CA ILE A 725 0.69 11.85 -0.73
C ILE A 725 1.57 12.43 0.38
N VAL A 726 2.87 12.56 0.12
CA VAL A 726 3.78 13.23 1.04
C VAL A 726 4.04 14.66 0.59
N TYR A 727 4.32 15.55 1.54
CA TYR A 727 4.65 16.93 1.21
C TYR A 727 5.84 17.45 2.02
N GLY A 728 6.66 18.24 1.34
CA GLY A 728 7.75 18.99 1.96
C GLY A 728 7.42 20.48 2.02
N ARG A 729 7.75 21.12 3.13
CA ARG A 729 7.65 22.57 3.32
C ARG A 729 8.91 23.13 3.97
N PRO A 730 9.32 24.38 3.70
CA PRO A 730 10.39 25.01 4.44
C PRO A 730 10.11 25.00 5.94
N ALA A 731 11.13 24.74 6.76
CA ALA A 731 11.03 24.75 8.22
C ALA A 731 10.74 26.16 8.77
N THR A 732 11.24 27.18 8.06
CA THR A 732 10.94 28.59 8.33
C THR A 732 10.15 29.14 7.13
N PRO A 733 9.08 29.90 7.34
CA PRO A 733 8.25 30.44 6.27
C PRO A 733 8.98 31.38 5.31
#